data_9772e45c9af9bdaa18ca0f2c05d8de9f
#
_entry.id   9772e45c9af9bdaa18ca0f2c05d8de9f
#
_cell.length_a   1.000
_cell.length_b   1.000
_cell.length_c   1.000
_cell.angle_alpha   90.00
_cell.angle_beta   90.00
_cell.angle_gamma   90.00
#
_symmetry.space_group_name_H-M   'P 1'
#
loop_
_entity.id
_entity.type
_entity.pdbx_description
1 polymer ?
#
loop_
_entity_poly.entity_id
_entity_poly.type
_entity_poly.pdbx_seq_one_letter_code
_entity_poly.pdbx_strand_id
1 'polypeptide(L)'
;MEKIYLLDAYALIYRAYYALIRSPRINSKGENTSAIFGFVNTLEDLLRKEAPEYIAVAFDPAGPTFRHDAYPEYKAQREATPEDIKRSVPIIKEIIRAYRIPLIEVPGYEADDVIGTLARRSEEAGLEVCMLTPDKDYAQLVSAHITMCRPGHAGGGLERLGPKEVCEKYGIESPTQVIDLLALMGDTADNIPGCPGVGEKTAVKLIGQFGSVEGLIDGVDELKGALKKKVEDNVEKIRFTKFLTTIKTDVPLPFDLATMRRQEMDREALRSIFEALEFRQLASRIFGEATSGSGSASRENGTTSAHKKSKQQAAQDAPNMPSLFPEFAAEGQENIFESRFERLNSVAHTYNLVDNLDDMRRLCDRILTHEKVAYDSETTSTDIMTAEMVGMSFAVEGGEAWYVPVVSRETDGVREILEIFRPFFENEKILKVGQNLKFDLNILARYGMELRPPMFDTMLAHYIIQPELRHNLDYLAEIYLNYQTIHIDELIGPKGRGQKSMADLAPADVVDYACEDADVAMRLMPLLEKELRDNAALNLFQQIEMPLMPVLARMERNGMRLDTAALAQSSEELRAQAVAVEEHIYELAGHPFTIASPKQVGDVLFGELKLSDKVRKTKSGQYSTSEEVLESVKHKHPIVEEILKYRRLKKLLSTYIDALPQLLSPADGRLHSSFNQSVTATGRLSSSNPNLQNIPVRGEDGREIRRAFVPEAGGVFFSADYSQIELRIMAHLSGDESLIRDFKDGRDIHAATAARIFKKPLEEITRDERRKAKTANFGIIYGISAFGLAERMGVSRTEAKDLIENYFATYPGVKAYIEQSVNLARELGYIETLFGRRRYLPDIHSRNAVVRGYAERNAVNAPIQGTAADIIKVAMIRIDKRLQQEGFHAKMTLQVHDELNFTCPADELPRLRAMVIEEMEGACPMAVPLLADCGAGANWLEAH
;
A
#
# COMPACT_ATOMS: atom_id res chain seq x y z
N MET A 1 37.78 25.65 -16.20
CA MET A 1 38.21 25.17 -14.88
C MET A 1 37.86 23.71 -14.75
N GLU A 2 38.71 22.92 -14.12
CA GLU A 2 38.39 21.53 -13.78
C GLU A 2 37.23 21.51 -12.80
N LYS A 3 36.43 20.41 -12.81
CA LYS A 3 35.19 20.32 -12.01
C LYS A 3 35.27 19.19 -10.99
N ILE A 4 34.82 19.49 -9.77
CA ILE A 4 34.60 18.50 -8.72
C ILE A 4 33.13 18.38 -8.37
N TYR A 5 32.65 17.12 -8.21
CA TYR A 5 31.29 16.78 -7.76
C TYR A 5 31.37 16.18 -6.36
N LEU A 6 30.68 16.82 -5.42
CA LEU A 6 30.55 16.38 -4.03
C LEU A 6 29.12 15.92 -3.77
N LEU A 7 28.94 14.65 -3.43
CA LEU A 7 27.64 13.99 -3.29
C LEU A 7 27.28 13.81 -1.81
N ASP A 8 26.08 14.23 -1.46
CA ASP A 8 25.45 13.93 -0.17
C ASP A 8 24.76 12.56 -0.27
N ALA A 9 25.33 11.54 0.37
CA ALA A 9 24.86 10.18 0.23
C ALA A 9 23.46 9.97 0.80
N TYR A 10 23.23 10.39 2.06
CA TYR A 10 21.94 10.14 2.70
C TYR A 10 20.80 10.90 2.03
N ALA A 11 21.00 12.15 1.65
CA ALA A 11 19.99 12.93 0.95
C ALA A 11 19.58 12.27 -0.39
N LEU A 12 20.54 11.71 -1.14
CA LEU A 12 20.29 10.98 -2.37
C LEU A 12 19.65 9.61 -2.12
N ILE A 13 20.04 8.86 -1.09
CA ILE A 13 19.50 7.57 -0.70
C ILE A 13 18.03 7.71 -0.28
N TYR A 14 17.73 8.67 0.58
CA TYR A 14 16.36 8.96 1.02
C TYR A 14 15.48 9.37 -0.16
N ARG A 15 15.98 10.27 -1.02
CA ARG A 15 15.28 10.67 -2.23
C ARG A 15 14.95 9.46 -3.11
N ALA A 16 15.92 8.59 -3.36
CA ALA A 16 15.73 7.37 -4.16
C ALA A 16 14.69 6.42 -3.54
N TYR A 17 14.75 6.22 -2.24
CA TYR A 17 13.80 5.38 -1.50
C TYR A 17 12.37 5.90 -1.59
N TYR A 18 12.17 7.20 -1.31
CA TYR A 18 10.83 7.80 -1.32
C TYR A 18 10.27 7.99 -2.73
N ALA A 19 11.11 8.20 -3.74
CA ALA A 19 10.67 8.24 -5.14
C ALA A 19 10.05 6.91 -5.59
N LEU A 20 10.53 5.78 -5.05
CA LEU A 20 10.05 4.44 -5.36
C LEU A 20 9.15 3.83 -4.26
N ILE A 21 8.74 4.60 -3.26
CA ILE A 21 7.95 4.08 -2.13
C ILE A 21 6.60 3.50 -2.53
N ARG A 22 6.01 4.04 -3.59
CA ARG A 22 4.73 3.55 -4.14
C ARG A 22 4.89 2.37 -5.10
N SER A 23 6.13 2.12 -5.56
CA SER A 23 6.48 1.08 -6.52
C SER A 23 7.86 0.53 -6.17
N PRO A 24 8.02 -0.13 -5.01
CA PRO A 24 9.32 -0.56 -4.53
C PRO A 24 9.89 -1.67 -5.43
N ARG A 25 11.21 -1.65 -5.65
CA ARG A 25 11.93 -2.71 -6.33
C ARG A 25 12.34 -3.78 -5.33
N ILE A 26 11.73 -4.94 -5.46
CA ILE A 26 12.00 -6.09 -4.59
C ILE A 26 12.74 -7.15 -5.42
N ASN A 27 13.84 -7.69 -4.90
CA ASN A 27 14.54 -8.81 -5.53
C ASN A 27 13.86 -10.15 -5.18
N SER A 28 14.30 -11.26 -5.79
CA SER A 28 13.72 -12.60 -5.55
C SER A 28 13.85 -13.08 -4.08
N LYS A 29 14.73 -12.44 -3.29
CA LYS A 29 14.91 -12.71 -1.86
C LYS A 29 13.96 -11.89 -0.97
N GLY A 30 13.05 -11.11 -1.56
CA GLY A 30 12.13 -10.24 -0.83
C GLY A 30 12.76 -8.96 -0.27
N GLU A 31 13.96 -8.57 -0.71
CA GLU A 31 14.66 -7.39 -0.23
C GLU A 31 14.29 -6.16 -1.07
N ASN A 32 13.94 -5.06 -0.42
CA ASN A 32 13.68 -3.79 -1.09
C ASN A 32 14.99 -3.13 -1.54
N THR A 33 15.27 -3.17 -2.82
CA THR A 33 16.48 -2.63 -3.44
C THR A 33 16.30 -1.22 -4.01
N SER A 34 15.14 -0.58 -3.80
CA SER A 34 14.78 0.72 -4.36
C SER A 34 15.80 1.82 -4.08
N ALA A 35 16.26 1.93 -2.83
CA ALA A 35 17.25 2.92 -2.42
C ALA A 35 18.59 2.73 -3.15
N ILE A 36 19.04 1.47 -3.26
CA ILE A 36 20.29 1.11 -3.96
C ILE A 36 20.16 1.42 -5.45
N PHE A 37 19.08 0.95 -6.06
CA PHE A 37 18.82 1.14 -7.49
C PHE A 37 18.79 2.61 -7.88
N GLY A 38 18.02 3.44 -7.14
CA GLY A 38 17.89 4.85 -7.43
C GLY A 38 19.19 5.63 -7.18
N PHE A 39 19.95 5.29 -6.13
CA PHE A 39 21.25 5.88 -5.86
C PHE A 39 22.25 5.57 -6.99
N VAL A 40 22.37 4.29 -7.40
CA VAL A 40 23.29 3.87 -8.47
C VAL A 40 22.91 4.50 -9.80
N ASN A 41 21.64 4.61 -10.11
CA ASN A 41 21.20 5.30 -11.32
C ASN A 41 21.58 6.78 -11.32
N THR A 42 21.42 7.47 -10.20
CA THR A 42 21.83 8.88 -10.06
C THR A 42 23.34 9.04 -10.24
N LEU A 43 24.11 8.14 -9.64
CA LEU A 43 25.56 8.10 -9.79
C LEU A 43 25.99 7.85 -11.24
N GLU A 44 25.42 6.84 -11.88
CA GLU A 44 25.73 6.49 -13.28
C GLU A 44 25.37 7.63 -14.25
N ASP A 45 24.23 8.28 -14.03
CA ASP A 45 23.84 9.43 -14.85
C ASP A 45 24.81 10.59 -14.70
N LEU A 46 25.26 10.85 -13.49
CA LEU A 46 26.30 11.85 -13.23
C LEU A 46 27.60 11.50 -13.95
N LEU A 47 28.09 10.25 -13.77
CA LEU A 47 29.34 9.78 -14.35
C LEU A 47 29.34 9.82 -15.89
N ARG A 48 28.18 9.56 -16.49
CA ARG A 48 27.99 9.52 -17.94
C ARG A 48 27.77 10.90 -18.57
N LYS A 49 26.87 11.72 -17.97
CA LYS A 49 26.44 12.99 -18.59
C LYS A 49 27.38 14.13 -18.27
N GLU A 50 27.90 14.16 -17.05
CA GLU A 50 28.76 15.24 -16.57
C GLU A 50 30.26 14.90 -16.70
N ALA A 51 30.61 13.61 -16.80
CA ALA A 51 31.98 13.10 -16.93
C ALA A 51 32.96 13.78 -15.96
N PRO A 52 32.70 13.76 -14.61
CA PRO A 52 33.51 14.52 -13.66
C PRO A 52 34.99 14.10 -13.66
N GLU A 53 35.88 15.06 -13.54
CA GLU A 53 37.30 14.78 -13.31
C GLU A 53 37.58 14.39 -11.87
N TYR A 54 36.90 15.07 -10.94
CA TYR A 54 37.00 14.81 -9.49
C TYR A 54 35.61 14.54 -8.92
N ILE A 55 35.54 13.56 -8.03
CA ILE A 55 34.29 13.15 -7.38
C ILE A 55 34.54 12.57 -5.99
N ALA A 56 33.69 12.91 -5.03
CA ALA A 56 33.68 12.32 -3.69
C ALA A 56 32.24 12.18 -3.17
N VAL A 57 32.02 11.21 -2.27
CA VAL A 57 30.72 10.98 -1.61
C VAL A 57 30.89 11.08 -0.11
N ALA A 58 30.11 11.94 0.54
CA ALA A 58 30.12 12.13 1.99
C ALA A 58 28.91 11.38 2.63
N PHE A 59 29.15 10.78 3.79
CA PHE A 59 28.15 10.14 4.64
C PHE A 59 28.15 10.76 6.04
N ASP A 60 26.98 10.81 6.66
CA ASP A 60 26.87 11.09 8.08
C ASP A 60 27.50 9.96 8.90
N PRO A 61 28.25 10.26 9.98
CA PRO A 61 28.87 9.25 10.81
C PRO A 61 27.84 8.53 11.69
N ALA A 62 28.21 7.34 12.13
CA ALA A 62 27.44 6.63 13.15
C ALA A 62 27.74 7.21 14.52
N GLY A 63 26.90 8.10 15.03
CA GLY A 63 27.05 8.66 16.38
C GLY A 63 26.65 10.15 16.47
N PRO A 64 26.75 10.73 17.67
CA PRO A 64 26.43 12.14 17.88
C PRO A 64 27.44 13.06 17.17
N THR A 65 26.96 14.24 16.78
CA THR A 65 27.77 15.31 16.19
C THR A 65 27.86 16.48 17.15
N PHE A 66 28.72 17.44 16.87
CA PHE A 66 28.87 18.63 17.71
C PHE A 66 27.53 19.37 17.93
N ARG A 67 26.57 19.26 17.01
CA ARG A 67 25.22 19.82 17.18
C ARG A 67 24.42 19.07 18.26
N HIS A 68 24.57 17.75 18.36
CA HIS A 68 23.95 16.97 19.45
C HIS A 68 24.58 17.29 20.80
N ASP A 69 25.90 17.53 20.85
CA ASP A 69 26.59 17.93 22.09
C ASP A 69 26.12 19.30 22.55
N ALA A 70 25.92 20.26 21.63
CA ALA A 70 25.41 21.58 21.93
C ALA A 70 23.91 21.63 22.23
N TYR A 71 23.12 20.77 21.59
CA TYR A 71 21.65 20.69 21.71
C TYR A 71 21.16 19.25 21.69
N PRO A 72 20.97 18.62 22.88
CA PRO A 72 20.55 17.21 22.97
C PRO A 72 19.23 16.89 22.29
N GLU A 73 18.35 17.90 22.08
CA GLU A 73 17.08 17.73 21.38
C GLU A 73 17.22 17.85 19.85
N TYR A 74 18.41 18.11 19.32
CA TYR A 74 18.69 18.16 17.90
C TYR A 74 18.29 16.85 17.22
N LYS A 75 17.47 16.91 16.16
CA LYS A 75 16.94 15.76 15.43
C LYS A 75 16.16 14.74 16.28
N ALA A 76 15.84 15.04 17.55
CA ALA A 76 15.15 14.10 18.46
C ALA A 76 13.72 13.71 17.98
N GLN A 77 13.11 14.52 17.12
CA GLN A 77 11.79 14.27 16.56
C GLN A 77 11.83 13.51 15.23
N ARG A 78 13.01 13.27 14.65
CA ARG A 78 13.14 12.50 13.42
C ARG A 78 12.67 11.06 13.65
N GLU A 79 11.86 10.56 12.72
CA GLU A 79 11.49 9.14 12.71
C GLU A 79 12.75 8.27 12.53
N ALA A 80 12.72 7.08 13.10
CA ALA A 80 13.82 6.13 12.89
C ALA A 80 14.00 5.86 11.39
N THR A 81 15.26 5.85 10.94
CA THR A 81 15.61 5.49 9.55
C THR A 81 14.92 4.17 9.17
N PRO A 82 14.18 4.13 8.04
CA PRO A 82 13.58 2.90 7.54
C PRO A 82 14.57 1.75 7.47
N GLU A 83 14.12 0.54 7.81
CA GLU A 83 15.01 -0.62 7.88
C GLU A 83 15.62 -0.96 6.53
N ASP A 84 14.87 -0.77 5.44
CA ASP A 84 15.36 -0.94 4.07
C ASP A 84 16.51 0.02 3.73
N ILE A 85 16.46 1.27 4.20
CA ILE A 85 17.57 2.22 4.03
C ILE A 85 18.78 1.74 4.84
N LYS A 86 18.59 1.30 6.09
CA LYS A 86 19.70 0.79 6.91
C LYS A 86 20.40 -0.41 6.27
N ARG A 87 19.62 -1.31 5.64
CA ARG A 87 20.18 -2.46 4.89
C ARG A 87 20.87 -2.02 3.60
N SER A 88 20.36 -0.99 2.94
CA SER A 88 20.90 -0.49 1.68
C SER A 88 22.24 0.24 1.85
N VAL A 89 22.44 0.97 2.95
CA VAL A 89 23.64 1.80 3.17
C VAL A 89 24.96 1.01 3.08
N PRO A 90 25.14 -0.15 3.75
CA PRO A 90 26.37 -0.93 3.62
C PRO A 90 26.65 -1.34 2.16
N ILE A 91 25.62 -1.78 1.44
CA ILE A 91 25.73 -2.22 0.04
C ILE A 91 26.08 -1.03 -0.86
N ILE A 92 25.46 0.13 -0.65
CA ILE A 92 25.80 1.37 -1.38
C ILE A 92 27.24 1.76 -1.14
N LYS A 93 27.74 1.65 0.11
CA LYS A 93 29.14 1.91 0.43
C LYS A 93 30.09 0.93 -0.31
N GLU A 94 29.72 -0.34 -0.45
CA GLU A 94 30.49 -1.31 -1.24
C GLU A 94 30.49 -0.96 -2.74
N ILE A 95 29.34 -0.56 -3.27
CA ILE A 95 29.22 -0.11 -4.66
C ILE A 95 30.10 1.12 -4.92
N ILE A 96 30.09 2.13 -4.05
CA ILE A 96 30.92 3.33 -4.17
C ILE A 96 32.41 2.96 -4.17
N ARG A 97 32.83 2.03 -3.30
CA ARG A 97 34.21 1.51 -3.30
C ARG A 97 34.58 0.78 -4.58
N ALA A 98 33.66 0.00 -5.13
CA ALA A 98 33.85 -0.68 -6.42
C ALA A 98 33.91 0.29 -7.60
N TYR A 99 33.25 1.45 -7.52
CA TYR A 99 33.46 2.57 -8.46
C TYR A 99 34.80 3.30 -8.24
N ARG A 100 35.55 2.94 -7.20
CA ARG A 100 36.78 3.60 -6.74
C ARG A 100 36.60 5.10 -6.51
N ILE A 101 35.42 5.47 -5.97
CA ILE A 101 35.09 6.83 -5.57
C ILE A 101 35.40 6.97 -4.07
N PRO A 102 36.09 8.03 -3.64
CA PRO A 102 36.37 8.30 -2.23
C PRO A 102 35.05 8.42 -1.43
N LEU A 103 34.95 7.63 -0.37
CA LEU A 103 33.89 7.69 0.62
C LEU A 103 34.44 8.40 1.86
N ILE A 104 33.82 9.51 2.23
CA ILE A 104 34.30 10.39 3.32
C ILE A 104 33.23 10.38 4.44
N GLU A 105 33.68 10.04 5.64
CA GLU A 105 32.87 9.99 6.86
C GLU A 105 33.74 10.46 8.02
N VAL A 106 33.35 11.56 8.67
CA VAL A 106 34.18 12.21 9.72
C VAL A 106 33.41 12.16 11.04
N PRO A 107 33.88 11.43 12.05
CA PRO A 107 33.24 11.38 13.36
C PRO A 107 33.05 12.79 13.96
N GLY A 108 31.84 13.05 14.48
CA GLY A 108 31.47 14.33 15.11
C GLY A 108 31.00 15.43 14.15
N TYR A 109 31.02 15.21 12.82
CA TYR A 109 30.56 16.18 11.81
C TYR A 109 29.58 15.51 10.85
N GLU A 110 28.57 16.24 10.39
CA GLU A 110 27.59 15.76 9.42
C GLU A 110 28.14 15.85 7.98
N ALA A 111 27.48 15.17 7.04
CA ALA A 111 27.89 15.15 5.63
C ALA A 111 27.90 16.57 5.03
N ASP A 112 26.99 17.46 5.46
CA ASP A 112 26.92 18.84 5.03
C ASP A 112 28.16 19.64 5.43
N ASP A 113 28.67 19.46 6.67
CA ASP A 113 29.89 20.08 7.15
C ASP A 113 31.12 19.61 6.36
N VAL A 114 31.18 18.29 6.09
CA VAL A 114 32.25 17.67 5.28
C VAL A 114 32.24 18.25 3.87
N ILE A 115 31.09 18.28 3.21
CA ILE A 115 30.92 18.80 1.85
C ILE A 115 31.19 20.30 1.82
N GLY A 116 30.69 21.05 2.81
CA GLY A 116 30.96 22.50 2.92
C GLY A 116 32.46 22.82 3.01
N THR A 117 33.19 22.04 3.80
CA THR A 117 34.67 22.18 3.93
C THR A 117 35.38 21.82 2.63
N LEU A 118 35.02 20.70 2.00
CA LEU A 118 35.60 20.30 0.72
C LEU A 118 35.28 21.29 -0.41
N ALA A 119 34.07 21.83 -0.43
CA ALA A 119 33.64 22.80 -1.44
C ALA A 119 34.48 24.08 -1.36
N ARG A 120 34.69 24.63 -0.15
CA ARG A 120 35.54 25.83 0.03
C ARG A 120 37.01 25.59 -0.33
N ARG A 121 37.56 24.45 0.12
CA ARG A 121 38.95 24.09 -0.24
C ARG A 121 39.17 23.86 -1.73
N SER A 122 38.14 23.28 -2.39
CA SER A 122 38.17 23.07 -3.84
C SER A 122 38.06 24.39 -4.63
N GLU A 123 37.22 25.32 -4.15
CA GLU A 123 37.13 26.68 -4.69
C GLU A 123 38.49 27.44 -4.55
N GLU A 124 39.10 27.34 -3.38
CA GLU A 124 40.45 27.91 -3.11
C GLU A 124 41.53 27.29 -3.99
N ALA A 125 41.37 26.00 -4.36
CA ALA A 125 42.26 25.33 -5.31
C ALA A 125 41.98 25.66 -6.80
N GLY A 126 41.00 26.51 -7.09
CA GLY A 126 40.67 26.98 -8.44
C GLY A 126 39.76 26.05 -9.23
N LEU A 127 38.95 25.20 -8.55
CA LEU A 127 37.99 24.29 -9.18
C LEU A 127 36.58 24.88 -9.21
N GLU A 128 35.80 24.46 -10.22
CA GLU A 128 34.34 24.62 -10.21
C GLU A 128 33.72 23.49 -9.38
N VAL A 129 32.92 23.82 -8.39
CA VAL A 129 32.32 22.86 -7.44
C VAL A 129 30.83 22.66 -7.73
N CYS A 130 30.41 21.44 -7.83
CA CYS A 130 28.99 21.07 -7.88
C CYS A 130 28.66 20.18 -6.64
N MET A 131 27.87 20.73 -5.71
CA MET A 131 27.35 19.99 -4.57
C MET A 131 26.05 19.30 -4.98
N LEU A 132 26.07 17.98 -5.13
CA LEU A 132 24.92 17.20 -5.55
C LEU A 132 24.09 16.77 -4.33
N THR A 133 23.09 17.55 -4.01
CA THR A 133 22.19 17.33 -2.88
C THR A 133 20.83 17.99 -3.12
N PRO A 134 19.73 17.37 -2.71
CA PRO A 134 18.42 18.02 -2.67
C PRO A 134 18.21 18.92 -1.45
N ASP A 135 19.11 18.89 -0.46
CA ASP A 135 18.94 19.62 0.80
C ASP A 135 19.13 21.13 0.58
N LYS A 136 18.10 21.90 1.02
CA LYS A 136 18.02 23.37 0.87
C LYS A 136 19.13 24.12 1.63
N ASP A 137 19.65 23.54 2.71
CA ASP A 137 20.58 24.22 3.61
C ASP A 137 21.94 24.45 2.97
N TYR A 138 22.29 23.65 1.97
CA TYR A 138 23.49 23.86 1.14
C TYR A 138 23.46 25.16 0.31
N ALA A 139 22.31 25.79 0.15
CA ALA A 139 22.20 27.06 -0.56
C ALA A 139 23.05 28.18 0.08
N GLN A 140 23.34 28.09 1.40
CA GLN A 140 24.22 29.02 2.12
C GLN A 140 25.68 28.99 1.66
N LEU A 141 26.10 27.89 1.02
CA LEU A 141 27.48 27.67 0.55
C LEU A 141 27.73 28.16 -0.88
N VAL A 142 26.66 28.46 -1.63
CA VAL A 142 26.72 28.83 -3.05
C VAL A 142 27.54 30.14 -3.22
N SER A 143 28.44 30.12 -4.20
CA SER A 143 29.33 31.26 -4.55
C SER A 143 29.47 31.36 -6.07
N ALA A 144 30.40 32.20 -6.56
CA ALA A 144 30.69 32.31 -7.98
C ALA A 144 31.21 31.00 -8.61
N HIS A 145 31.84 30.13 -7.80
CA HIS A 145 32.43 28.84 -8.25
C HIS A 145 31.84 27.62 -7.54
N ILE A 146 30.96 27.81 -6.58
CA ILE A 146 30.26 26.72 -5.89
C ILE A 146 28.78 26.77 -6.28
N THR A 147 28.32 25.73 -6.94
CA THR A 147 26.93 25.58 -7.41
C THR A 147 26.24 24.42 -6.68
N MET A 148 25.04 24.64 -6.20
CA MET A 148 24.19 23.56 -5.71
C MET A 148 23.53 22.88 -6.92
N CYS A 149 23.64 21.57 -6.99
CA CYS A 149 23.10 20.75 -8.07
C CYS A 149 22.06 19.81 -7.50
N ARG A 150 20.90 19.73 -8.16
CA ARG A 150 19.84 18.77 -7.83
C ARG A 150 19.63 17.84 -9.01
N PRO A 151 19.37 16.54 -8.79
CA PRO A 151 18.91 15.70 -9.89
C PRO A 151 17.61 16.26 -10.45
N GLY A 152 17.58 16.59 -11.74
CA GLY A 152 16.41 17.18 -12.41
C GLY A 152 15.22 16.20 -12.49
N HIS A 153 14.06 16.71 -12.91
CA HIS A 153 12.88 15.91 -13.17
C HIS A 153 12.96 15.23 -14.55
N ALA A 154 12.40 14.03 -14.68
CA ALA A 154 12.12 13.33 -15.96
C ALA A 154 13.25 13.37 -16.99
N GLY A 155 14.46 12.90 -16.64
CA GLY A 155 15.56 12.82 -17.60
C GLY A 155 16.23 14.16 -17.98
N GLY A 156 15.83 15.26 -17.36
CA GLY A 156 16.22 16.64 -17.66
C GLY A 156 17.65 17.06 -17.24
N GLY A 157 18.50 16.13 -16.77
CA GLY A 157 19.84 16.46 -16.32
C GLY A 157 19.87 17.04 -14.90
N LEU A 158 20.95 17.77 -14.53
CA LEU A 158 21.07 18.41 -13.22
C LEU A 158 20.47 19.83 -13.26
N GLU A 159 19.58 20.14 -12.36
CA GLU A 159 19.19 21.52 -12.04
C GLU A 159 20.32 22.19 -11.28
N ARG A 160 20.76 23.35 -11.74
CA ARG A 160 21.87 24.08 -11.15
C ARG A 160 21.37 25.38 -10.53
N LEU A 161 21.69 25.59 -9.26
CA LEU A 161 21.36 26.77 -8.50
C LEU A 161 22.65 27.51 -8.18
N GLY A 162 22.94 28.55 -8.95
CA GLY A 162 24.00 29.50 -8.70
C GLY A 162 23.54 30.65 -7.79
N PRO A 163 24.40 31.67 -7.55
CA PRO A 163 24.07 32.78 -6.64
C PRO A 163 22.77 33.53 -7.01
N LYS A 164 22.55 33.72 -8.32
CA LYS A 164 21.35 34.42 -8.82
C LYS A 164 20.08 33.63 -8.53
N GLU A 165 20.07 32.36 -8.86
CA GLU A 165 18.91 31.45 -8.67
C GLU A 165 18.57 31.30 -7.19
N VAL A 166 19.59 31.21 -6.31
CA VAL A 166 19.40 31.17 -4.85
C VAL A 166 18.79 32.48 -4.36
N CYS A 167 19.33 33.65 -4.75
CA CYS A 167 18.81 34.95 -4.34
C CYS A 167 17.36 35.17 -4.81
N GLU A 168 17.05 34.83 -6.05
CA GLU A 168 15.69 34.92 -6.59
C GLU A 168 14.71 33.97 -5.86
N LYS A 169 15.15 32.74 -5.57
CA LYS A 169 14.32 31.71 -4.89
C LYS A 169 13.95 32.11 -3.46
N TYR A 170 14.91 32.62 -2.71
CA TYR A 170 14.73 32.93 -1.27
C TYR A 170 14.38 34.41 -1.01
N GLY A 171 14.38 35.27 -2.03
CA GLY A 171 14.09 36.69 -1.90
C GLY A 171 15.14 37.44 -1.08
N ILE A 172 16.41 37.11 -1.27
CA ILE A 172 17.60 37.65 -0.56
C ILE A 172 18.61 38.27 -1.51
N GLU A 173 19.57 39.04 -0.98
CA GLU A 173 20.57 39.70 -1.78
C GLU A 173 21.87 38.89 -1.94
N SER A 174 22.13 37.96 -1.02
CA SER A 174 23.30 37.07 -1.01
C SER A 174 22.98 35.69 -0.52
N PRO A 175 23.53 34.61 -1.12
CA PRO A 175 23.32 33.23 -0.67
C PRO A 175 23.63 33.00 0.82
N THR A 176 24.61 33.74 1.39
CA THR A 176 24.98 33.65 2.82
C THR A 176 23.82 34.06 3.75
N GLN A 177 22.88 34.89 3.28
CA GLN A 177 21.69 35.27 4.07
C GLN A 177 20.70 34.12 4.29
N VAL A 178 20.87 32.97 3.62
CA VAL A 178 20.11 31.74 3.94
C VAL A 178 20.31 31.34 5.40
N ILE A 179 21.54 31.51 5.94
CA ILE A 179 21.84 31.25 7.36
C ILE A 179 20.96 32.12 8.26
N ASP A 180 20.82 33.40 7.92
CA ASP A 180 20.07 34.38 8.70
C ASP A 180 18.54 34.10 8.61
N LEU A 181 18.06 33.69 7.46
CA LEU A 181 16.67 33.22 7.31
C LEU A 181 16.39 32.03 8.21
N LEU A 182 17.25 31.00 8.17
CA LEU A 182 17.12 29.80 8.99
C LEU A 182 17.25 30.12 10.49
N ALA A 183 18.11 31.03 10.86
CA ALA A 183 18.25 31.49 12.25
C ALA A 183 16.97 32.11 12.82
N LEU A 184 16.20 32.81 11.99
CA LEU A 184 14.92 33.40 12.38
C LEU A 184 13.76 32.40 12.33
N MET A 185 13.70 31.56 11.32
CA MET A 185 12.61 30.60 11.14
C MET A 185 12.77 29.35 12.02
N GLY A 186 14.00 28.92 12.28
CA GLY A 186 14.29 27.56 12.76
C GLY A 186 14.12 26.52 11.70
N ASP A 187 14.36 25.25 12.05
CA ASP A 187 14.06 24.08 11.23
C ASP A 187 13.29 23.06 12.06
N THR A 188 12.01 22.85 11.69
CA THR A 188 11.14 21.88 12.37
C THR A 188 11.53 20.45 12.07
N ALA A 189 12.16 20.16 10.93
CA ALA A 189 12.62 18.82 10.57
C ALA A 189 13.78 18.37 11.47
N ASP A 190 14.66 19.32 11.84
CA ASP A 190 15.81 19.08 12.71
C ASP A 190 15.57 19.45 14.17
N ASN A 191 14.33 19.80 14.50
CA ASN A 191 13.94 20.28 15.83
C ASN A 191 14.72 21.50 16.28
N ILE A 192 15.14 22.35 15.34
CA ILE A 192 15.85 23.59 15.63
C ILE A 192 14.82 24.71 15.86
N PRO A 193 14.79 25.31 17.05
CA PRO A 193 13.80 26.31 17.39
C PRO A 193 14.12 27.67 16.77
N GLY A 194 13.20 28.27 16.02
CA GLY A 194 13.31 29.64 15.50
C GLY A 194 12.80 30.70 16.47
N CYS A 195 12.77 31.96 16.02
CA CYS A 195 12.13 33.06 16.72
C CYS A 195 10.58 32.85 16.74
N PRO A 196 9.93 32.78 17.90
CA PRO A 196 8.50 32.47 17.99
C PRO A 196 7.60 33.39 17.17
N GLY A 197 6.87 32.82 16.19
CA GLY A 197 5.94 33.54 15.31
C GLY A 197 6.62 34.39 14.22
N VAL A 198 7.86 34.08 13.88
CA VAL A 198 8.55 34.58 12.70
C VAL A 198 8.56 33.44 11.69
N GLY A 199 7.78 33.51 10.63
CA GLY A 199 7.78 32.59 9.51
C GLY A 199 8.53 33.20 8.32
N GLU A 200 8.66 32.43 7.23
CA GLU A 200 9.45 32.75 6.04
C GLU A 200 9.23 34.19 5.51
N LYS A 201 7.98 34.59 5.26
CA LYS A 201 7.66 35.94 4.76
C LYS A 201 8.14 37.05 5.70
N THR A 202 8.09 36.81 7.00
CA THR A 202 8.56 37.76 7.99
C THR A 202 10.08 37.79 8.08
N ALA A 203 10.72 36.62 8.03
CA ALA A 203 12.17 36.48 8.01
C ALA A 203 12.78 37.18 6.79
N VAL A 204 12.28 36.91 5.58
CA VAL A 204 12.71 37.55 4.33
C VAL A 204 12.61 39.08 4.42
N LYS A 205 11.49 39.62 4.98
CA LYS A 205 11.31 41.05 5.16
C LYS A 205 12.30 41.66 6.15
N LEU A 206 12.57 40.96 7.25
CA LEU A 206 13.53 41.41 8.27
C LEU A 206 14.97 41.41 7.74
N ILE A 207 15.38 40.34 7.07
CA ILE A 207 16.70 40.25 6.49
C ILE A 207 16.88 41.25 5.35
N GLY A 208 15.87 41.45 4.51
CA GLY A 208 15.88 42.50 3.47
C GLY A 208 15.99 43.91 4.04
N GLN A 209 15.48 44.15 5.27
CA GLN A 209 15.57 45.48 5.92
C GLN A 209 16.88 45.70 6.67
N PHE A 210 17.38 44.66 7.38
CA PHE A 210 18.51 44.78 8.29
C PHE A 210 19.80 44.10 7.78
N GLY A 211 19.73 43.41 6.65
CA GLY A 211 20.87 42.73 6.02
C GLY A 211 21.27 41.39 6.64
N SER A 212 21.19 41.26 7.97
CA SER A 212 21.56 40.06 8.73
C SER A 212 20.81 39.97 10.06
N VAL A 213 20.95 38.84 10.76
CA VAL A 213 20.46 38.67 12.14
C VAL A 213 21.16 39.64 13.08
N GLU A 214 22.44 39.85 12.94
CA GLU A 214 23.19 40.83 13.73
C GLU A 214 22.66 42.24 13.50
N GLY A 215 22.50 42.66 12.24
CA GLY A 215 21.91 43.96 11.89
C GLY A 215 20.47 44.11 12.43
N LEU A 216 19.70 43.07 12.45
CA LEU A 216 18.35 43.03 13.05
C LEU A 216 18.41 43.23 14.57
N ILE A 217 19.36 42.60 15.26
CA ILE A 217 19.52 42.69 16.71
C ILE A 217 19.96 44.08 17.08
N ASP A 218 20.94 44.65 16.37
CA ASP A 218 21.45 46.00 16.59
C ASP A 218 20.41 47.08 16.24
N GLY A 219 19.57 46.83 15.24
CA GLY A 219 18.50 47.71 14.78
C GLY A 219 17.14 47.42 15.40
N VAL A 220 17.06 46.64 16.48
CA VAL A 220 15.76 46.17 17.05
C VAL A 220 14.84 47.34 17.48
N ASP A 221 15.42 48.50 17.79
CA ASP A 221 14.67 49.70 18.13
C ASP A 221 13.84 50.29 16.99
N GLU A 222 14.15 49.94 15.75
CA GLU A 222 13.36 50.34 14.57
C GLU A 222 12.09 49.52 14.41
N LEU A 223 12.01 48.36 15.07
CA LEU A 223 10.83 47.51 15.07
C LEU A 223 9.74 48.07 16.02
N LYS A 224 8.49 47.80 15.71
CA LYS A 224 7.32 48.25 16.48
C LYS A 224 6.48 47.11 17.00
N GLY A 225 5.84 47.33 18.15
CA GLY A 225 4.79 46.41 18.68
C GLY A 225 5.31 45.02 19.09
N ALA A 226 4.51 44.02 18.86
CA ALA A 226 4.79 42.66 19.29
C ALA A 226 6.02 42.03 18.62
N LEU A 227 6.40 42.46 17.43
CA LEU A 227 7.55 41.92 16.70
C LEU A 227 8.87 42.37 17.36
N LYS A 228 8.97 43.66 17.79
CA LYS A 228 10.09 44.15 18.54
C LYS A 228 10.35 43.31 19.80
N LYS A 229 9.31 43.15 20.62
CA LYS A 229 9.40 42.36 21.85
C LYS A 229 9.80 40.89 21.57
N LYS A 230 9.29 40.27 20.51
CA LYS A 230 9.65 38.90 20.15
C LYS A 230 11.13 38.74 19.80
N VAL A 231 11.71 39.69 19.07
CA VAL A 231 13.14 39.67 18.74
C VAL A 231 13.97 39.94 20.00
N GLU A 232 13.64 40.96 20.78
CA GLU A 232 14.35 41.30 22.04
C GLU A 232 14.35 40.13 23.04
N ASP A 233 13.20 39.50 23.25
CA ASP A 233 13.05 38.40 24.23
C ASP A 233 13.78 37.12 23.75
N ASN A 234 14.17 36.98 22.46
CA ASN A 234 14.72 35.76 21.91
C ASN A 234 16.10 35.91 21.23
N VAL A 235 16.83 36.97 21.55
CA VAL A 235 18.18 37.26 20.95
C VAL A 235 19.14 36.07 21.09
N GLU A 236 19.29 35.53 22.29
CA GLU A 236 20.19 34.40 22.54
C GLU A 236 19.73 33.14 21.80
N LYS A 237 18.44 32.93 21.71
CA LYS A 237 17.85 31.81 20.97
C LYS A 237 18.10 31.92 19.47
N ILE A 238 17.97 33.14 18.90
CA ILE A 238 18.22 33.37 17.47
C ILE A 238 19.70 33.16 17.16
N ARG A 239 20.62 33.62 18.01
CA ARG A 239 22.06 33.38 17.87
C ARG A 239 22.41 31.90 17.97
N PHE A 240 21.79 31.20 18.93
CA PHE A 240 21.97 29.76 19.07
C PHE A 240 21.41 28.98 17.86
N THR A 241 20.24 29.37 17.34
CA THR A 241 19.70 28.81 16.10
C THR A 241 20.65 29.06 14.93
N LYS A 242 21.19 30.26 14.77
CA LYS A 242 22.21 30.60 13.77
C LYS A 242 23.43 29.65 13.84
N PHE A 243 23.93 29.39 15.06
CA PHE A 243 25.01 28.43 15.27
C PHE A 243 24.64 27.02 14.81
N LEU A 244 23.42 26.51 15.11
CA LEU A 244 23.00 25.18 14.74
C LEU A 244 22.74 25.01 13.24
N THR A 245 22.27 26.06 12.55
CA THR A 245 21.94 26.03 11.10
C THR A 245 23.12 26.36 10.20
N THR A 246 24.22 26.85 10.76
CA THR A 246 25.43 27.18 9.98
C THR A 246 26.21 25.90 9.68
N ILE A 247 26.42 25.62 8.40
CA ILE A 247 27.27 24.53 7.92
C ILE A 247 28.73 24.91 8.17
N LYS A 248 29.48 24.03 8.83
CA LYS A 248 30.89 24.23 9.09
C LYS A 248 31.72 24.00 7.83
N THR A 249 32.71 24.88 7.62
CA THR A 249 33.63 24.83 6.46
C THR A 249 35.10 24.64 6.87
N ASP A 250 35.31 24.26 8.15
CA ASP A 250 36.64 24.11 8.78
C ASP A 250 36.83 22.72 9.44
N VAL A 251 36.09 21.69 8.95
CA VAL A 251 36.22 20.30 9.44
C VAL A 251 37.69 19.82 9.31
N PRO A 252 38.25 19.19 10.37
CA PRO A 252 39.60 18.67 10.35
C PRO A 252 39.72 17.38 9.56
N LEU A 253 39.74 17.48 8.22
CA LEU A 253 39.89 16.37 7.31
C LEU A 253 41.06 16.62 6.33
N PRO A 254 41.72 15.55 5.84
CA PRO A 254 42.74 15.71 4.81
C PRO A 254 42.07 16.13 3.50
N PHE A 255 42.73 17.06 2.80
CA PHE A 255 42.31 17.49 1.46
C PHE A 255 43.42 17.15 0.46
N ASP A 256 43.17 16.14 -0.36
CA ASP A 256 44.09 15.70 -1.41
C ASP A 256 43.27 15.41 -2.69
N LEU A 257 43.37 16.33 -3.65
CA LEU A 257 42.70 16.23 -4.94
C LEU A 257 43.10 14.98 -5.72
N ALA A 258 44.32 14.46 -5.56
CA ALA A 258 44.74 13.27 -6.27
C ALA A 258 43.91 12.05 -5.89
N THR A 259 43.46 11.96 -4.61
CA THR A 259 42.60 10.86 -4.14
C THR A 259 41.17 10.96 -4.65
N MET A 260 40.71 12.18 -5.00
CA MET A 260 39.35 12.45 -5.51
C MET A 260 39.27 12.37 -7.03
N ARG A 261 40.41 12.19 -7.73
CA ARG A 261 40.42 12.05 -9.19
C ARG A 261 39.70 10.77 -9.58
N ARG A 262 38.79 10.89 -10.55
CA ARG A 262 38.02 9.75 -11.06
C ARG A 262 38.94 8.64 -11.57
N GLN A 263 38.69 7.41 -11.09
CA GLN A 263 39.41 6.21 -11.51
C GLN A 263 38.47 5.28 -12.28
N GLU A 264 39.04 4.30 -12.98
CA GLU A 264 38.26 3.24 -13.58
C GLU A 264 37.64 2.32 -12.50
N MET A 265 36.37 1.98 -12.68
CA MET A 265 35.63 1.11 -11.73
C MET A 265 36.18 -0.32 -11.71
N ASP A 266 36.04 -0.99 -10.60
CA ASP A 266 36.26 -2.42 -10.46
C ASP A 266 35.05 -3.19 -11.02
N ARG A 267 35.17 -3.60 -12.29
CA ARG A 267 34.07 -4.22 -13.04
C ARG A 267 33.64 -5.58 -12.47
N GLU A 268 34.57 -6.37 -11.92
CA GLU A 268 34.26 -7.69 -11.38
C GLU A 268 33.50 -7.57 -10.05
N ALA A 269 33.95 -6.69 -9.15
CA ALA A 269 33.27 -6.42 -7.91
C ALA A 269 31.84 -5.88 -8.13
N LEU A 270 31.68 -4.90 -9.04
CA LEU A 270 30.35 -4.36 -9.39
C LEU A 270 29.44 -5.39 -10.00
N ARG A 271 29.96 -6.26 -10.89
CA ARG A 271 29.17 -7.35 -11.48
C ARG A 271 28.64 -8.30 -10.42
N SER A 272 29.50 -8.74 -9.51
CA SER A 272 29.11 -9.63 -8.41
C SER A 272 28.02 -9.01 -7.51
N ILE A 273 28.14 -7.70 -7.18
CA ILE A 273 27.14 -7.00 -6.37
C ILE A 273 25.80 -6.87 -7.14
N PHE A 274 25.84 -6.53 -8.45
CA PHE A 274 24.62 -6.36 -9.25
C PHE A 274 23.93 -7.69 -9.54
N GLU A 275 24.67 -8.80 -9.67
CA GLU A 275 24.12 -10.16 -9.76
C GLU A 275 23.41 -10.55 -8.47
N ALA A 276 24.03 -10.28 -7.31
CA ALA A 276 23.43 -10.55 -6.01
C ALA A 276 22.14 -9.72 -5.73
N LEU A 277 22.07 -8.50 -6.30
CA LEU A 277 20.92 -7.60 -6.24
C LEU A 277 19.90 -7.82 -7.37
N GLU A 278 20.22 -8.69 -8.33
CA GLU A 278 19.42 -8.97 -9.53
C GLU A 278 19.25 -7.75 -10.47
N PHE A 279 20.20 -6.83 -10.47
CA PHE A 279 20.23 -5.65 -11.33
C PHE A 279 20.73 -5.96 -12.75
N ARG A 280 20.17 -7.01 -13.41
CA ARG A 280 20.61 -7.54 -14.70
C ARG A 280 20.75 -6.46 -15.78
N GLN A 281 19.77 -5.57 -15.87
CA GLN A 281 19.74 -4.52 -16.87
C GLN A 281 20.71 -3.38 -16.55
N LEU A 282 20.85 -3.02 -15.28
CA LEU A 282 21.85 -2.06 -14.86
C LEU A 282 23.25 -2.57 -15.18
N ALA A 283 23.50 -3.87 -14.94
CA ALA A 283 24.74 -4.55 -15.30
C ALA A 283 24.99 -4.56 -16.82
N SER A 284 24.00 -4.92 -17.62
CA SER A 284 24.09 -4.91 -19.09
C SER A 284 24.41 -3.51 -19.64
N ARG A 285 23.76 -2.47 -19.10
CA ARG A 285 23.98 -1.08 -19.49
C ARG A 285 25.39 -0.58 -19.16
N ILE A 286 25.90 -0.94 -17.98
CA ILE A 286 27.18 -0.44 -17.46
C ILE A 286 28.35 -1.20 -18.08
N PHE A 287 28.20 -2.51 -18.31
CA PHE A 287 29.25 -3.38 -18.80
C PHE A 287 29.24 -3.59 -20.32
N GLY A 288 28.16 -3.19 -21.02
CA GLY A 288 28.05 -3.27 -22.46
C GLY A 288 27.93 -4.71 -22.99
N GLU A 289 27.46 -5.68 -22.20
CA GLU A 289 27.23 -7.05 -22.63
C GLU A 289 25.80 -7.18 -23.17
N ALA A 290 25.73 -7.47 -24.50
CA ALA A 290 24.51 -7.98 -25.07
C ALA A 290 24.22 -9.34 -24.43
N THR A 291 23.02 -9.51 -23.85
CA THR A 291 22.49 -10.83 -23.50
C THR A 291 22.64 -11.71 -24.75
N SER A 292 23.37 -12.81 -24.62
CA SER A 292 23.58 -13.78 -25.67
C SER A 292 22.27 -14.45 -26.07
N GLY A 293 21.65 -13.94 -27.09
CA GLY A 293 20.44 -14.41 -27.77
C GLY A 293 20.36 -13.80 -29.14
N SER A 294 21.12 -14.40 -30.07
CA SER A 294 21.11 -14.32 -31.56
C SER A 294 20.35 -13.20 -32.27
N GLY A 295 21.09 -12.45 -33.13
CA GLY A 295 20.55 -11.92 -34.39
C GLY A 295 20.88 -10.48 -34.74
N SER A 296 22.06 -10.28 -35.23
CA SER A 296 22.61 -9.32 -36.25
C SER A 296 21.78 -8.11 -36.70
N ALA A 297 22.40 -6.99 -36.53
CA ALA A 297 22.90 -6.03 -37.57
C ALA A 297 22.07 -4.83 -37.98
N SER A 298 22.63 -3.72 -37.64
CA SER A 298 23.04 -2.55 -38.44
C SER A 298 22.09 -1.38 -38.74
N ARG A 299 22.50 -0.24 -38.24
CA ARG A 299 22.66 1.13 -38.88
C ARG A 299 21.43 1.76 -39.55
N GLU A 300 21.17 3.00 -39.46
CA GLU A 300 21.79 4.31 -39.28
C GLU A 300 20.73 5.41 -39.33
N ASN A 301 20.93 6.45 -38.50
CA ASN A 301 20.65 7.89 -38.76
C ASN A 301 19.27 8.44 -39.13
N GLY A 302 18.87 9.40 -38.33
CA GLY A 302 18.43 10.63 -38.94
C GLY A 302 17.30 11.47 -38.27
N THR A 303 17.69 12.41 -37.42
CA THR A 303 17.23 13.81 -37.35
C THR A 303 15.75 14.18 -37.12
N THR A 304 15.56 14.80 -35.95
CA THR A 304 14.90 16.10 -35.66
C THR A 304 13.44 16.31 -36.02
N SER A 305 12.60 16.66 -35.08
CA SER A 305 12.33 18.07 -34.70
C SER A 305 11.18 18.20 -33.68
N ALA A 306 11.35 19.23 -32.88
CA ALA A 306 10.55 19.70 -31.77
C ALA A 306 9.09 20.03 -32.10
N HIS A 307 8.19 19.92 -31.12
CA HIS A 307 7.35 21.06 -30.75
C HIS A 307 6.84 21.01 -29.33
N LYS A 308 6.68 22.17 -28.77
CA LYS A 308 6.53 22.62 -27.39
C LYS A 308 5.07 22.66 -26.92
N LYS A 309 4.91 22.49 -25.59
CA LYS A 309 3.98 23.18 -24.65
C LYS A 309 2.54 22.68 -24.54
N SER A 310 2.11 22.32 -23.35
CA SER A 310 1.50 23.23 -22.38
C SER A 310 1.16 22.55 -21.05
N LYS A 311 1.13 23.38 -20.04
CA LYS A 311 1.11 23.19 -18.59
C LYS A 311 -0.28 22.87 -18.00
N GLN A 312 -0.21 22.10 -16.90
CA GLN A 312 -0.81 22.39 -15.58
C GLN A 312 -2.25 21.96 -15.27
N GLN A 313 -2.31 21.25 -14.16
CA GLN A 313 -3.30 21.19 -13.05
C GLN A 313 -4.14 19.91 -12.94
N ALA A 314 -3.81 19.08 -11.98
CA ALA A 314 -4.68 18.69 -10.84
C ALA A 314 -4.00 17.64 -9.97
N ALA A 315 -3.58 18.03 -8.80
CA ALA A 315 -3.28 17.13 -7.68
C ALA A 315 -4.25 17.49 -6.55
N GLN A 316 -5.02 16.54 -6.08
CA GLN A 316 -5.57 16.49 -4.72
C GLN A 316 -6.28 15.16 -4.50
N ASP A 317 -5.83 14.50 -3.44
CA ASP A 317 -6.39 13.49 -2.57
C ASP A 317 -5.61 12.17 -2.52
N ALA A 318 -4.53 12.17 -1.68
CA ALA A 318 -4.00 10.98 -1.05
C ALA A 318 -3.62 11.31 0.41
N PRO A 319 -3.78 10.37 1.37
CA PRO A 319 -3.54 10.67 2.79
C PRO A 319 -2.08 11.05 3.03
N ASN A 320 -1.89 12.22 3.65
CA ASN A 320 -0.62 12.77 4.08
C ASN A 320 0.11 11.80 5.02
N MET A 321 1.13 11.14 4.52
CA MET A 321 2.23 10.68 5.36
C MET A 321 3.28 11.79 5.42
N PRO A 322 3.81 12.11 6.60
CA PRO A 322 4.81 13.16 6.73
C PRO A 322 6.11 12.72 6.07
N SER A 323 6.45 13.41 5.00
CA SER A 323 7.78 13.34 4.39
C SER A 323 8.77 14.05 5.29
N LEU A 324 9.95 13.46 5.51
CA LEU A 324 11.09 14.15 6.09
C LEU A 324 11.50 15.39 5.26
N PHE A 325 11.02 15.47 4.04
CA PHE A 325 11.26 16.55 3.10
C PHE A 325 9.92 16.98 2.48
N PRO A 326 9.19 17.94 3.08
CA PRO A 326 7.90 18.42 2.57
C PRO A 326 7.94 18.91 1.12
N GLU A 327 9.10 19.36 0.64
CA GLU A 327 9.31 19.81 -0.74
C GLU A 327 9.15 18.68 -1.78
N PHE A 328 9.28 17.40 -1.36
CA PHE A 328 9.10 16.25 -2.26
C PHE A 328 7.66 15.75 -2.35
N ALA A 329 6.79 16.18 -1.43
CA ALA A 329 5.39 15.75 -1.39
C ALA A 329 4.46 16.65 -2.23
N ALA A 330 4.89 17.85 -2.62
CA ALA A 330 4.06 18.87 -3.25
C ALA A 330 4.22 18.98 -4.77
N GLU A 331 5.28 18.41 -5.35
CA GLU A 331 5.48 18.41 -6.80
C GLU A 331 5.11 17.03 -7.34
N GLY A 332 4.19 16.99 -8.29
CA GLY A 332 3.68 15.76 -8.90
C GLY A 332 4.81 14.78 -9.21
N GLN A 333 4.65 13.56 -8.74
CA GLN A 333 5.58 12.46 -8.98
C GLN A 333 5.54 12.05 -10.45
N GLU A 334 6.17 12.84 -11.32
CA GLU A 334 6.56 12.34 -12.62
C GLU A 334 7.84 11.53 -12.44
N ASN A 335 7.83 10.29 -12.91
CA ASN A 335 8.89 9.30 -12.77
C ASN A 335 10.23 9.85 -13.29
N ILE A 336 11.18 10.09 -12.42
CA ILE A 336 12.57 10.44 -12.77
C ILE A 336 13.24 9.30 -13.60
N PHE A 337 12.59 8.15 -13.67
CA PHE A 337 13.07 6.91 -14.31
C PHE A 337 12.35 6.56 -15.60
N GLU A 338 11.37 7.37 -16.07
CA GLU A 338 10.56 7.10 -17.27
C GLU A 338 11.37 6.92 -18.58
N SER A 339 12.58 7.44 -18.68
CA SER A 339 13.38 7.37 -19.91
C SER A 339 14.12 6.05 -20.16
N ARG A 340 13.83 4.97 -19.37
CA ARG A 340 14.65 3.73 -19.40
C ARG A 340 13.88 2.44 -19.64
N PHE A 341 12.58 2.48 -19.61
CA PHE A 341 11.77 1.33 -20.00
C PHE A 341 11.73 1.23 -21.54
N GLU A 342 11.72 0.02 -22.05
CA GLU A 342 11.26 -0.22 -23.41
C GLU A 342 9.81 0.25 -23.52
N ARG A 343 9.44 0.76 -24.68
CA ARG A 343 8.07 1.20 -25.00
C ARG A 343 7.65 0.58 -26.31
N LEU A 344 6.40 0.69 -26.66
CA LEU A 344 5.87 0.14 -27.89
C LEU A 344 6.72 0.47 -29.13
N ASN A 345 7.19 1.70 -29.26
CA ASN A 345 8.02 2.15 -30.37
C ASN A 345 9.45 1.57 -30.41
N SER A 346 9.91 0.92 -29.34
CA SER A 346 11.24 0.31 -29.21
C SER A 346 11.25 -1.21 -29.33
N VAL A 347 10.09 -1.84 -29.32
CA VAL A 347 9.91 -3.31 -29.35
C VAL A 347 9.30 -3.73 -30.68
N ALA A 348 9.77 -4.83 -31.25
CA ALA A 348 9.17 -5.40 -32.47
C ALA A 348 7.78 -5.96 -32.12
N HIS A 349 6.76 -5.46 -32.78
CA HIS A 349 5.37 -5.87 -32.60
C HIS A 349 4.61 -5.80 -33.92
N THR A 350 3.45 -6.48 -33.98
CA THR A 350 2.54 -6.44 -35.13
C THR A 350 1.12 -6.34 -34.57
N TYR A 351 0.62 -5.10 -34.45
CA TYR A 351 -0.72 -4.82 -33.96
C TYR A 351 -1.66 -4.49 -35.11
N ASN A 352 -2.81 -5.12 -35.12
CA ASN A 352 -3.73 -5.08 -36.24
C ASN A 352 -5.12 -4.67 -35.80
N LEU A 353 -5.73 -3.74 -36.55
CA LEU A 353 -7.15 -3.43 -36.44
C LEU A 353 -7.95 -4.41 -37.30
N VAL A 354 -8.98 -5.05 -36.70
CA VAL A 354 -9.89 -5.96 -37.39
C VAL A 354 -11.31 -5.44 -37.25
N ASP A 355 -11.78 -4.69 -38.23
CA ASP A 355 -13.01 -3.91 -38.20
C ASP A 355 -14.14 -4.41 -39.10
N ASN A 356 -13.95 -5.55 -39.78
CA ASN A 356 -14.98 -6.17 -40.62
C ASN A 356 -15.21 -7.64 -40.29
N LEU A 357 -16.44 -8.13 -40.52
CA LEU A 357 -16.88 -9.45 -40.10
C LEU A 357 -16.10 -10.63 -40.75
N ASP A 358 -15.62 -10.46 -41.97
CA ASP A 358 -14.86 -11.54 -42.66
C ASP A 358 -13.45 -11.68 -42.08
N ASP A 359 -12.80 -10.59 -41.75
CA ASP A 359 -11.51 -10.60 -41.06
C ASP A 359 -11.65 -11.07 -39.61
N MET A 360 -12.76 -10.74 -38.91
CA MET A 360 -13.07 -11.27 -37.58
C MET A 360 -13.21 -12.80 -37.59
N ARG A 361 -13.89 -13.38 -38.61
CA ARG A 361 -13.98 -14.84 -38.77
C ARG A 361 -12.60 -15.46 -39.01
N ARG A 362 -11.81 -14.85 -39.92
CA ARG A 362 -10.43 -15.30 -40.16
C ARG A 362 -9.54 -15.22 -38.93
N LEU A 363 -9.70 -14.18 -38.14
CA LEU A 363 -9.01 -14.05 -36.84
C LEU A 363 -9.45 -15.15 -35.88
N CYS A 364 -10.74 -15.40 -35.74
CA CYS A 364 -11.25 -16.49 -34.90
C CYS A 364 -10.66 -17.83 -35.32
N ASP A 365 -10.71 -18.19 -36.61
CA ASP A 365 -10.10 -19.42 -37.11
C ASP A 365 -8.60 -19.50 -36.81
N ARG A 366 -7.88 -18.40 -36.88
CA ARG A 366 -6.47 -18.29 -36.55
C ARG A 366 -6.20 -18.55 -35.07
N ILE A 367 -6.85 -17.83 -34.18
CA ILE A 367 -6.60 -17.96 -32.73
C ILE A 367 -6.98 -19.37 -32.22
N LEU A 368 -7.94 -20.03 -32.86
CA LEU A 368 -8.31 -21.42 -32.54
C LEU A 368 -7.19 -22.45 -32.86
N THR A 369 -6.16 -22.07 -33.61
CA THR A 369 -5.01 -22.96 -33.90
C THR A 369 -3.93 -22.89 -32.82
N HIS A 370 -4.01 -21.93 -31.88
CA HIS A 370 -3.04 -21.72 -30.81
C HIS A 370 -3.43 -22.43 -29.51
N GLU A 371 -2.44 -22.88 -28.74
CA GLU A 371 -2.66 -23.49 -27.43
C GLU A 371 -2.93 -22.44 -26.33
N LYS A 372 -2.44 -21.22 -26.54
CA LYS A 372 -2.56 -20.09 -25.60
C LYS A 372 -2.92 -18.84 -26.38
N VAL A 373 -3.86 -18.06 -25.87
CA VAL A 373 -4.28 -16.78 -26.43
C VAL A 373 -4.57 -15.83 -25.29
N ALA A 374 -3.97 -14.63 -25.30
CA ALA A 374 -4.36 -13.57 -24.38
C ALA A 374 -5.64 -12.88 -24.86
N TYR A 375 -6.44 -12.44 -23.92
CA TYR A 375 -7.70 -11.76 -24.15
C TYR A 375 -7.86 -10.61 -23.15
N ASP A 376 -8.32 -9.47 -23.64
CA ASP A 376 -8.70 -8.32 -22.83
C ASP A 376 -9.91 -7.62 -23.46
N SER A 377 -10.75 -6.92 -22.64
CA SER A 377 -11.94 -6.22 -23.11
C SER A 377 -11.94 -4.74 -22.76
N GLU A 378 -12.19 -3.90 -23.77
CA GLU A 378 -12.35 -2.47 -23.62
C GLU A 378 -13.83 -2.10 -23.37
N THR A 379 -14.07 -1.24 -22.39
CA THR A 379 -15.43 -0.92 -21.93
C THR A 379 -15.64 0.57 -21.69
N THR A 380 -16.91 1.00 -21.60
CA THR A 380 -17.28 2.39 -21.32
C THR A 380 -17.01 2.82 -19.87
N SER A 381 -16.92 1.87 -18.94
CA SER A 381 -16.69 2.12 -17.51
C SER A 381 -16.23 0.85 -16.81
N THR A 382 -15.84 0.96 -15.54
CA THR A 382 -15.47 -0.20 -14.68
C THR A 382 -16.64 -0.79 -13.89
N ASP A 383 -17.85 -0.29 -14.04
CA ASP A 383 -19.03 -0.83 -13.38
C ASP A 383 -19.60 -2.02 -14.19
N ILE A 384 -19.40 -3.22 -13.66
CA ILE A 384 -19.77 -4.48 -14.31
C ILE A 384 -21.28 -4.62 -14.67
N MET A 385 -22.14 -3.82 -14.02
CA MET A 385 -23.58 -3.87 -14.25
C MET A 385 -24.05 -2.93 -15.37
N THR A 386 -23.31 -1.86 -15.64
CA THR A 386 -23.71 -0.83 -16.61
C THR A 386 -22.71 -0.64 -17.74
N ALA A 387 -21.46 -1.13 -17.59
CA ALA A 387 -20.43 -1.01 -18.60
C ALA A 387 -20.84 -1.68 -19.92
N GLU A 388 -20.64 -1.01 -21.03
CA GLU A 388 -20.84 -1.53 -22.37
C GLU A 388 -19.51 -1.86 -23.02
N MET A 389 -19.45 -2.95 -23.79
CA MET A 389 -18.26 -3.34 -24.53
C MET A 389 -17.98 -2.36 -25.66
N VAL A 390 -16.75 -1.88 -25.76
CA VAL A 390 -16.26 -1.00 -26.81
C VAL A 390 -15.43 -1.77 -27.83
N GLY A 391 -14.71 -2.77 -27.37
CA GLY A 391 -13.89 -3.64 -28.20
C GLY A 391 -13.27 -4.78 -27.39
N MET A 392 -12.49 -5.59 -28.05
CA MET A 392 -11.72 -6.67 -27.43
C MET A 392 -10.41 -6.87 -28.17
N SER A 393 -9.40 -7.29 -27.43
CA SER A 393 -8.09 -7.59 -27.98
C SER A 393 -7.69 -9.02 -27.77
N PHE A 394 -6.89 -9.53 -28.69
CA PHE A 394 -6.33 -10.87 -28.67
C PHE A 394 -4.83 -10.79 -28.95
N ALA A 395 -4.01 -11.56 -28.24
CA ALA A 395 -2.59 -11.67 -28.54
C ALA A 395 -2.12 -13.12 -28.48
N VAL A 396 -1.11 -13.42 -29.29
CA VAL A 396 -0.39 -14.69 -29.28
C VAL A 396 1.10 -14.46 -29.04
N GLU A 397 1.87 -15.51 -28.89
CA GLU A 397 3.30 -15.40 -28.66
C GLU A 397 4.00 -14.64 -29.81
N GLY A 398 5.03 -13.84 -29.48
CA GLY A 398 5.86 -13.15 -30.46
C GLY A 398 5.49 -11.71 -30.76
N GLY A 399 4.62 -11.08 -29.97
CA GLY A 399 4.25 -9.68 -30.14
C GLY A 399 3.23 -9.45 -31.26
N GLU A 400 2.43 -10.45 -31.60
CA GLU A 400 1.36 -10.33 -32.57
C GLU A 400 -0.01 -10.23 -31.86
N ALA A 401 -0.72 -9.13 -32.10
CA ALA A 401 -2.01 -8.87 -31.47
C ALA A 401 -3.01 -8.20 -32.42
N TRP A 402 -4.29 -8.32 -32.07
CA TRP A 402 -5.42 -7.80 -32.84
C TRP A 402 -6.42 -7.12 -31.95
N TYR A 403 -6.88 -5.94 -32.36
CA TYR A 403 -8.00 -5.24 -31.75
C TYR A 403 -9.24 -5.36 -32.63
N VAL A 404 -10.35 -5.79 -32.02
CA VAL A 404 -11.66 -5.95 -32.65
C VAL A 404 -12.61 -4.93 -32.04
N PRO A 405 -12.90 -3.78 -32.71
CA PRO A 405 -13.81 -2.78 -32.17
C PRO A 405 -15.26 -3.25 -32.32
N VAL A 406 -16.08 -2.87 -31.37
CA VAL A 406 -17.53 -3.03 -31.44
C VAL A 406 -18.13 -1.73 -32.03
N VAL A 407 -18.41 -1.74 -33.33
CA VAL A 407 -18.84 -0.56 -34.09
C VAL A 407 -20.28 -0.17 -33.75
N SER A 408 -21.16 -1.14 -33.51
CA SER A 408 -22.52 -0.92 -33.03
C SER A 408 -22.60 -1.27 -31.55
N ARG A 409 -22.99 -0.31 -30.73
CA ARG A 409 -23.15 -0.49 -29.29
C ARG A 409 -24.55 -0.96 -28.89
N GLU A 410 -25.43 -1.14 -29.86
CA GLU A 410 -26.69 -1.85 -29.63
C GLU A 410 -26.37 -3.29 -29.23
N THR A 411 -27.07 -3.80 -28.22
CA THR A 411 -26.83 -5.13 -27.64
C THR A 411 -26.82 -6.24 -28.69
N ASP A 412 -27.65 -6.12 -29.72
CA ASP A 412 -27.71 -7.11 -30.79
C ASP A 412 -26.47 -7.06 -31.70
N GLY A 413 -25.91 -5.87 -31.99
CA GLY A 413 -24.67 -5.74 -32.76
C GLY A 413 -23.45 -6.28 -32.01
N VAL A 414 -23.36 -6.04 -30.71
CA VAL A 414 -22.29 -6.62 -29.86
C VAL A 414 -22.37 -8.14 -29.87
N ARG A 415 -23.58 -8.69 -29.73
CA ARG A 415 -23.78 -10.17 -29.74
C ARG A 415 -23.39 -10.80 -31.06
N GLU A 416 -23.68 -10.20 -32.19
CA GLU A 416 -23.29 -10.73 -33.50
C GLU A 416 -21.77 -10.89 -33.60
N ILE A 417 -20.99 -9.91 -33.16
CA ILE A 417 -19.53 -9.97 -33.13
C ILE A 417 -19.05 -11.05 -32.14
N LEU A 418 -19.61 -11.08 -30.93
CA LEU A 418 -19.22 -12.08 -29.91
C LEU A 418 -19.54 -13.50 -30.32
N GLU A 419 -20.63 -13.75 -31.10
CA GLU A 419 -20.97 -15.07 -31.61
C GLU A 419 -19.88 -15.61 -32.57
N ILE A 420 -19.18 -14.77 -33.32
CA ILE A 420 -18.03 -15.18 -34.12
C ILE A 420 -16.94 -15.78 -33.26
N PHE A 421 -16.68 -15.18 -32.07
CA PHE A 421 -15.63 -15.61 -31.15
C PHE A 421 -16.10 -16.59 -30.07
N ARG A 422 -17.39 -16.98 -30.02
CA ARG A 422 -17.90 -18.00 -29.09
C ARG A 422 -17.08 -19.29 -29.12
N PRO A 423 -16.62 -19.83 -30.32
CA PRO A 423 -15.78 -21.01 -30.36
C PRO A 423 -14.47 -20.87 -29.59
N PHE A 424 -13.93 -19.66 -29.46
CA PHE A 424 -12.74 -19.36 -28.63
C PHE A 424 -13.11 -19.27 -27.14
N PHE A 425 -14.11 -18.48 -26.80
CA PHE A 425 -14.51 -18.29 -25.40
C PHE A 425 -14.86 -19.59 -24.70
N GLU A 426 -15.60 -20.47 -25.35
CA GLU A 426 -16.07 -21.73 -24.78
C GLU A 426 -15.09 -22.91 -25.00
N ASN A 427 -13.91 -22.67 -25.60
CA ASN A 427 -12.93 -23.71 -25.87
C ASN A 427 -12.21 -24.17 -24.59
N GLU A 428 -12.37 -25.43 -24.19
CA GLU A 428 -11.73 -25.99 -22.98
C GLU A 428 -10.30 -26.48 -23.20
N LYS A 429 -9.74 -26.30 -24.41
CA LYS A 429 -8.37 -26.74 -24.76
C LYS A 429 -7.40 -25.56 -24.84
N ILE A 430 -7.88 -24.35 -25.14
CA ILE A 430 -7.08 -23.15 -25.28
C ILE A 430 -6.95 -22.47 -23.93
N LEU A 431 -5.72 -22.21 -23.48
CA LEU A 431 -5.45 -21.42 -22.28
C LEU A 431 -5.70 -19.93 -22.57
N LYS A 432 -6.70 -19.34 -21.92
CA LYS A 432 -6.97 -17.91 -21.99
C LYS A 432 -6.11 -17.21 -20.95
N VAL A 433 -5.29 -16.31 -21.40
CA VAL A 433 -4.39 -15.49 -20.57
C VAL A 433 -4.98 -14.08 -20.46
N GLY A 434 -4.88 -13.43 -19.32
CA GLY A 434 -5.31 -12.03 -19.19
C GLY A 434 -4.94 -11.42 -17.85
N GLN A 435 -5.28 -10.17 -17.70
CA GLN A 435 -5.06 -9.39 -16.48
C GLN A 435 -6.41 -9.05 -15.84
N ASN A 436 -6.72 -9.53 -14.63
CA ASN A 436 -8.00 -9.33 -13.96
C ASN A 436 -9.20 -9.87 -14.75
N LEU A 437 -9.04 -11.10 -15.29
CA LEU A 437 -10.06 -11.81 -16.10
C LEU A 437 -11.44 -11.91 -15.44
N LYS A 438 -11.55 -11.69 -14.14
CA LYS A 438 -12.85 -11.61 -13.45
C LYS A 438 -13.73 -10.49 -14.01
N PHE A 439 -13.14 -9.36 -14.39
CA PHE A 439 -13.87 -8.28 -15.03
C PHE A 439 -14.43 -8.71 -16.39
N ASP A 440 -13.60 -9.34 -17.22
CA ASP A 440 -13.97 -9.83 -18.54
C ASP A 440 -15.07 -10.91 -18.47
N LEU A 441 -14.99 -11.82 -17.49
CA LEU A 441 -16.05 -12.79 -17.19
C LEU A 441 -17.40 -12.11 -16.94
N ASN A 442 -17.39 -11.00 -16.18
CA ASN A 442 -18.60 -10.25 -15.88
C ASN A 442 -19.15 -9.52 -17.11
N ILE A 443 -18.28 -8.91 -17.91
CA ILE A 443 -18.70 -8.21 -19.14
C ILE A 443 -19.26 -9.18 -20.17
N LEU A 444 -18.55 -10.29 -20.47
CA LEU A 444 -19.01 -11.31 -21.41
C LEU A 444 -20.35 -11.90 -21.00
N ALA A 445 -20.55 -12.17 -19.71
CA ALA A 445 -21.80 -12.74 -19.19
C ALA A 445 -23.03 -11.84 -19.44
N ARG A 446 -22.87 -10.51 -19.51
CA ARG A 446 -23.97 -9.57 -19.86
C ARG A 446 -24.50 -9.80 -21.27
N TYR A 447 -23.66 -10.29 -22.17
CA TYR A 447 -24.03 -10.60 -23.55
C TYR A 447 -24.36 -12.08 -23.77
N GLY A 448 -24.41 -12.89 -22.67
CA GLY A 448 -24.72 -14.32 -22.76
C GLY A 448 -23.54 -15.16 -23.25
N MET A 449 -22.30 -14.66 -23.11
CA MET A 449 -21.08 -15.39 -23.43
C MET A 449 -20.45 -15.94 -22.15
N GLU A 450 -19.82 -17.10 -22.24
CA GLU A 450 -19.13 -17.76 -21.14
C GLU A 450 -17.64 -17.94 -21.51
N LEU A 451 -16.74 -17.37 -20.74
CA LEU A 451 -15.31 -17.66 -20.87
C LEU A 451 -14.99 -18.90 -20.04
N ARG A 452 -14.80 -20.04 -20.72
CA ARG A 452 -14.56 -21.32 -20.04
C ARG A 452 -13.07 -21.55 -19.76
N PRO A 453 -12.72 -22.20 -18.62
CA PRO A 453 -11.33 -22.60 -18.36
C PRO A 453 -10.79 -23.53 -19.47
N PRO A 454 -9.44 -23.67 -19.61
CA PRO A 454 -8.43 -23.15 -18.69
C PRO A 454 -8.13 -21.66 -18.86
N MET A 455 -7.80 -21.00 -17.74
CA MET A 455 -7.49 -19.58 -17.66
C MET A 455 -6.21 -19.34 -16.84
N PHE A 456 -5.50 -18.25 -17.15
CA PHE A 456 -4.35 -17.78 -16.40
C PHE A 456 -4.45 -16.26 -16.21
N ASP A 457 -4.64 -15.83 -14.98
CA ASP A 457 -4.73 -14.42 -14.60
C ASP A 457 -3.39 -13.94 -14.05
N THR A 458 -2.77 -12.97 -14.73
CA THR A 458 -1.44 -12.43 -14.37
C THR A 458 -1.45 -11.66 -13.06
N MET A 459 -2.56 -10.97 -12.73
CA MET A 459 -2.74 -10.27 -11.45
C MET A 459 -2.76 -11.26 -10.28
N LEU A 460 -3.54 -12.35 -10.39
CA LEU A 460 -3.64 -13.38 -9.35
C LEU A 460 -2.34 -14.18 -9.22
N ALA A 461 -1.65 -14.46 -10.32
CA ALA A 461 -0.36 -15.13 -10.31
C ALA A 461 0.67 -14.33 -9.51
N HIS A 462 0.81 -13.03 -9.80
CA HIS A 462 1.74 -12.17 -9.07
C HIS A 462 1.32 -11.93 -7.61
N TYR A 463 0.01 -11.84 -7.34
CA TYR A 463 -0.47 -11.73 -5.96
C TYR A 463 -0.03 -12.90 -5.07
N ILE A 464 -0.05 -14.13 -5.59
CA ILE A 464 0.41 -15.30 -4.83
C ILE A 464 1.92 -15.25 -4.60
N ILE A 465 2.70 -14.77 -5.60
CA ILE A 465 4.16 -14.66 -5.52
C ILE A 465 4.57 -13.57 -4.54
N GLN A 466 3.93 -12.38 -4.62
CA GLN A 466 4.28 -11.18 -3.85
C GLN A 466 3.02 -10.45 -3.34
N PRO A 467 2.35 -10.97 -2.29
CA PRO A 467 1.02 -10.48 -1.87
C PRO A 467 0.98 -9.05 -1.32
N GLU A 468 2.13 -8.45 -1.02
CA GLU A 468 2.22 -7.10 -0.44
C GLU A 468 2.53 -6.01 -1.49
N LEU A 469 2.76 -6.40 -2.76
CA LEU A 469 3.07 -5.47 -3.85
C LEU A 469 1.82 -5.08 -4.64
N ARG A 470 2.02 -4.24 -5.66
CA ARG A 470 0.98 -3.92 -6.64
C ARG A 470 0.91 -5.00 -7.71
N HIS A 471 -0.28 -5.18 -8.28
CA HIS A 471 -0.54 -6.24 -9.24
C HIS A 471 -1.17 -5.71 -10.54
N ASN A 472 -1.18 -4.38 -10.77
CA ASN A 472 -1.65 -3.80 -12.03
C ASN A 472 -0.67 -4.07 -13.16
N LEU A 473 -1.16 -4.13 -14.40
CA LEU A 473 -0.42 -4.52 -15.59
C LEU A 473 0.84 -3.67 -15.81
N ASP A 474 0.70 -2.34 -15.70
CA ASP A 474 1.82 -1.38 -15.83
C ASP A 474 2.98 -1.75 -14.91
N TYR A 475 2.67 -1.98 -13.62
CA TYR A 475 3.69 -2.36 -12.63
C TYR A 475 4.35 -3.71 -12.97
N LEU A 476 3.56 -4.71 -13.41
CA LEU A 476 4.08 -6.00 -13.80
C LEU A 476 4.96 -5.90 -15.05
N ALA A 477 4.56 -5.10 -16.05
CA ALA A 477 5.35 -4.82 -17.23
C ALA A 477 6.70 -4.16 -16.87
N GLU A 478 6.68 -3.19 -15.96
CA GLU A 478 7.89 -2.51 -15.48
C GLU A 478 8.88 -3.48 -14.81
N ILE A 479 8.40 -4.31 -13.86
CA ILE A 479 9.31 -5.15 -13.05
C ILE A 479 9.76 -6.44 -13.73
N TYR A 480 8.92 -7.04 -14.59
CA TYR A 480 9.21 -8.31 -15.25
C TYR A 480 9.76 -8.13 -16.66
N LEU A 481 9.26 -7.16 -17.41
CA LEU A 481 9.61 -6.96 -18.82
C LEU A 481 10.50 -5.75 -19.03
N ASN A 482 10.71 -4.89 -18.02
CA ASN A 482 11.34 -3.57 -18.17
C ASN A 482 10.67 -2.72 -19.24
N TYR A 483 9.36 -2.80 -19.30
CA TYR A 483 8.52 -2.22 -20.31
C TYR A 483 7.54 -1.24 -19.69
N GLN A 484 7.42 -0.05 -20.25
CA GLN A 484 6.43 0.95 -19.88
C GLN A 484 5.27 0.92 -20.86
N THR A 485 4.12 0.54 -20.38
CA THR A 485 2.85 0.51 -21.13
C THR A 485 2.32 1.90 -21.43
N ILE A 486 1.42 1.99 -22.38
CA ILE A 486 0.61 3.18 -22.67
C ILE A 486 -0.41 3.34 -21.54
N HIS A 487 -0.38 4.45 -20.83
CA HIS A 487 -1.37 4.71 -19.78
C HIS A 487 -2.71 5.12 -20.35
N ILE A 488 -3.81 4.60 -19.79
CA ILE A 488 -5.18 4.95 -20.21
C ILE A 488 -5.44 6.47 -20.16
N ASP A 489 -4.82 7.19 -19.22
CA ASP A 489 -4.93 8.66 -19.14
C ASP A 489 -4.32 9.38 -20.37
N GLU A 490 -3.44 8.73 -21.14
CA GLU A 490 -2.89 9.27 -22.39
C GLU A 490 -3.96 9.25 -23.52
N LEU A 491 -4.90 8.28 -23.47
CA LEU A 491 -5.98 8.13 -24.44
C LEU A 491 -7.20 8.96 -24.08
N ILE A 492 -7.72 8.80 -22.86
CA ILE A 492 -9.00 9.39 -22.44
C ILE A 492 -8.84 10.68 -21.63
N GLY A 493 -7.60 11.04 -21.27
CA GLY A 493 -7.28 12.19 -20.43
C GLY A 493 -7.37 11.92 -18.94
N PRO A 494 -6.82 12.82 -18.10
CA PRO A 494 -6.74 12.63 -16.66
C PRO A 494 -8.14 12.63 -16.00
N LYS A 495 -8.24 11.92 -14.86
CA LYS A 495 -9.50 11.84 -14.08
C LYS A 495 -10.06 13.21 -13.74
N GLY A 496 -11.33 13.44 -14.06
CA GLY A 496 -12.03 14.69 -13.77
C GLY A 496 -13.06 15.13 -14.81
N ARG A 497 -13.52 16.39 -14.69
CA ARG A 497 -14.42 16.97 -15.68
C ARG A 497 -13.68 17.11 -17.02
N GLY A 498 -14.07 16.34 -18.02
CA GLY A 498 -13.47 16.36 -19.36
C GLY A 498 -12.72 15.08 -19.72
N GLN A 499 -12.64 14.09 -18.83
CA GLN A 499 -12.20 12.75 -19.18
C GLN A 499 -13.18 12.15 -20.20
N LYS A 500 -12.66 11.64 -21.32
CA LYS A 500 -13.44 10.96 -22.35
C LYS A 500 -13.77 9.53 -21.92
N SER A 501 -14.76 8.94 -22.54
CA SER A 501 -14.98 7.49 -22.52
C SER A 501 -14.12 6.84 -23.61
N MET A 502 -13.71 5.57 -23.43
CA MET A 502 -13.12 4.77 -24.52
C MET A 502 -14.03 4.74 -25.74
N ALA A 503 -15.31 4.82 -25.52
CA ALA A 503 -16.34 4.89 -26.54
C ALA A 503 -16.31 6.14 -27.42
N ASP A 504 -15.65 7.22 -26.97
CA ASP A 504 -15.54 8.48 -27.72
C ASP A 504 -14.32 8.49 -28.66
N LEU A 505 -13.48 7.45 -28.62
CA LEU A 505 -12.26 7.34 -29.43
C LEU A 505 -12.54 6.63 -30.73
N ALA A 506 -11.77 6.97 -31.78
CA ALA A 506 -11.78 6.19 -33.01
C ALA A 506 -11.06 4.84 -32.80
N PRO A 507 -11.54 3.73 -33.40
CA PRO A 507 -10.87 2.43 -33.24
C PRO A 507 -9.37 2.45 -33.55
N ALA A 508 -8.92 3.26 -34.52
CA ALA A 508 -7.51 3.40 -34.85
C ALA A 508 -6.65 4.04 -33.74
N ASP A 509 -7.26 4.83 -32.86
CA ASP A 509 -6.56 5.46 -31.74
C ASP A 509 -6.43 4.51 -30.53
N VAL A 510 -7.21 3.40 -30.52
CA VAL A 510 -7.28 2.43 -29.41
C VAL A 510 -6.40 1.22 -29.69
N VAL A 511 -6.09 0.91 -30.97
CA VAL A 511 -5.38 -0.34 -31.39
C VAL A 511 -4.11 -0.58 -30.57
N ASP A 512 -3.25 0.42 -30.48
CA ASP A 512 -1.94 0.26 -29.85
C ASP A 512 -2.07 -0.04 -28.36
N TYR A 513 -2.98 0.66 -27.68
CA TYR A 513 -3.27 0.45 -26.27
C TYR A 513 -3.87 -0.94 -26.00
N ALA A 514 -4.96 -1.29 -26.67
CA ALA A 514 -5.68 -2.53 -26.43
C ALA A 514 -4.86 -3.77 -26.82
N CYS A 515 -4.11 -3.70 -27.92
CA CYS A 515 -3.22 -4.79 -28.33
C CYS A 515 -2.04 -4.94 -27.37
N GLU A 516 -1.51 -3.83 -26.84
CA GLU A 516 -0.42 -3.83 -25.87
C GLU A 516 -0.84 -4.53 -24.57
N ASP A 517 -2.03 -4.27 -24.03
CA ASP A 517 -2.52 -4.89 -22.80
C ASP A 517 -2.60 -6.42 -22.94
N ALA A 518 -3.13 -6.92 -24.05
CA ALA A 518 -3.16 -8.35 -24.34
C ALA A 518 -1.74 -8.94 -24.56
N ASP A 519 -0.86 -8.27 -25.33
CA ASP A 519 0.52 -8.74 -25.60
C ASP A 519 1.36 -8.77 -24.33
N VAL A 520 1.28 -7.74 -23.50
CA VAL A 520 1.99 -7.69 -22.21
C VAL A 520 1.53 -8.81 -21.28
N ALA A 521 0.23 -9.10 -21.20
CA ALA A 521 -0.28 -10.22 -20.43
C ALA A 521 0.28 -11.56 -20.94
N MET A 522 0.35 -11.75 -22.28
CA MET A 522 0.94 -12.94 -22.89
C MET A 522 2.42 -13.09 -22.57
N ARG A 523 3.18 -12.00 -22.59
CA ARG A 523 4.63 -11.98 -22.29
C ARG A 523 4.92 -12.23 -20.81
N LEU A 524 4.06 -11.76 -19.91
CA LEU A 524 4.17 -11.95 -18.45
C LEU A 524 3.89 -13.40 -18.02
N MET A 525 2.95 -14.06 -18.68
CA MET A 525 2.46 -15.39 -18.29
C MET A 525 3.58 -16.44 -18.07
N PRO A 526 4.54 -16.68 -18.98
CA PRO A 526 5.57 -17.70 -18.78
C PRO A 526 6.54 -17.35 -17.63
N LEU A 527 6.76 -16.07 -17.38
CA LEU A 527 7.62 -15.61 -16.28
C LEU A 527 6.96 -15.86 -14.93
N LEU A 528 5.69 -15.49 -14.80
CA LEU A 528 4.91 -15.69 -13.59
C LEU A 528 4.63 -17.17 -13.33
N GLU A 529 4.35 -17.97 -14.37
CA GLU A 529 4.18 -19.41 -14.22
C GLU A 529 5.46 -20.08 -13.70
N LYS A 530 6.62 -19.65 -14.19
CA LYS A 530 7.91 -20.13 -13.70
C LYS A 530 8.11 -19.80 -12.22
N GLU A 531 7.82 -18.56 -11.82
CA GLU A 531 7.95 -18.17 -10.40
C GLU A 531 6.95 -18.91 -9.50
N LEU A 532 5.72 -19.13 -9.95
CA LEU A 532 4.75 -19.97 -9.21
C LEU A 532 5.29 -21.40 -8.99
N ARG A 533 5.97 -21.98 -9.98
CA ARG A 533 6.62 -23.31 -9.86
C ARG A 533 7.81 -23.26 -8.89
N ASP A 534 8.69 -22.28 -9.05
CA ASP A 534 9.90 -22.13 -8.24
C ASP A 534 9.56 -21.91 -6.78
N ASN A 535 8.44 -21.26 -6.49
CA ASN A 535 7.92 -21.01 -5.15
C ASN A 535 6.98 -22.13 -4.61
N ALA A 536 6.79 -23.24 -5.34
CA ALA A 536 5.85 -24.32 -5.01
C ALA A 536 4.38 -23.85 -4.84
N ALA A 537 4.01 -22.71 -5.43
CA ALA A 537 2.71 -22.06 -5.28
C ALA A 537 1.73 -22.35 -6.45
N LEU A 538 2.17 -23.10 -7.46
CA LEU A 538 1.34 -23.40 -8.64
C LEU A 538 0.04 -24.15 -8.28
N ASN A 539 0.10 -25.07 -7.32
CA ASN A 539 -1.09 -25.78 -6.86
C ASN A 539 -2.11 -24.84 -6.22
N LEU A 540 -1.68 -23.91 -5.38
CA LEU A 540 -2.53 -22.89 -4.77
C LEU A 540 -3.22 -22.04 -5.86
N PHE A 541 -2.46 -21.62 -6.87
CA PHE A 541 -2.97 -20.87 -8.01
C PHE A 541 -4.03 -21.65 -8.77
N GLN A 542 -3.71 -22.89 -9.19
CA GLN A 542 -4.57 -23.68 -10.07
C GLN A 542 -5.77 -24.32 -9.36
N GLN A 543 -5.66 -24.64 -8.07
CA GLN A 543 -6.70 -25.37 -7.35
C GLN A 543 -7.60 -24.47 -6.50
N ILE A 544 -7.16 -23.26 -6.17
CA ILE A 544 -7.91 -22.34 -5.32
C ILE A 544 -8.17 -21.01 -6.01
N GLU A 545 -7.12 -20.24 -6.34
CA GLU A 545 -7.35 -18.84 -6.77
C GLU A 545 -8.00 -18.76 -8.16
N MET A 546 -7.54 -19.54 -9.13
CA MET A 546 -8.16 -19.53 -10.46
C MET A 546 -9.59 -20.10 -10.46
N PRO A 547 -9.91 -21.25 -9.81
CA PRO A 547 -11.28 -21.74 -9.75
C PRO A 547 -12.24 -20.84 -8.94
N LEU A 548 -11.73 -20.07 -7.98
CA LEU A 548 -12.54 -19.12 -7.21
C LEU A 548 -12.99 -17.91 -8.04
N MET A 549 -12.19 -17.46 -9.00
CA MET A 549 -12.47 -16.27 -9.79
C MET A 549 -13.87 -16.29 -10.46
N PRO A 550 -14.29 -17.32 -11.19
CA PRO A 550 -15.65 -17.39 -11.75
C PRO A 550 -16.76 -17.49 -10.69
N VAL A 551 -16.47 -18.03 -9.50
CA VAL A 551 -17.41 -18.03 -8.36
C VAL A 551 -17.69 -16.59 -7.92
N LEU A 552 -16.63 -15.82 -7.71
CA LEU A 552 -16.73 -14.42 -7.31
C LEU A 552 -17.43 -13.57 -8.38
N ALA A 553 -17.13 -13.80 -9.66
CA ALA A 553 -17.81 -13.13 -10.76
C ALA A 553 -19.33 -13.39 -10.73
N ARG A 554 -19.77 -14.63 -10.43
CA ARG A 554 -21.20 -14.93 -10.25
C ARG A 554 -21.79 -14.25 -9.02
N MET A 555 -21.10 -14.27 -7.90
CA MET A 555 -21.56 -13.59 -6.67
C MET A 555 -21.74 -12.07 -6.91
N GLU A 556 -20.80 -11.44 -7.59
CA GLU A 556 -20.90 -10.03 -7.96
C GLU A 556 -22.13 -9.75 -8.83
N ARG A 557 -22.42 -10.60 -9.83
CA ARG A 557 -23.62 -10.48 -10.67
C ARG A 557 -24.91 -10.83 -9.94
N ASN A 558 -24.88 -11.80 -9.01
CA ASN A 558 -26.08 -12.16 -8.23
C ASN A 558 -26.61 -10.96 -7.44
N GLY A 559 -25.71 -10.15 -6.90
CA GLY A 559 -26.05 -9.00 -6.07
C GLY A 559 -26.93 -9.37 -4.86
N MET A 560 -27.37 -8.37 -4.13
CA MET A 560 -28.21 -8.53 -2.95
C MET A 560 -29.40 -7.60 -3.03
N ARG A 561 -30.54 -8.05 -2.55
CA ARG A 561 -31.73 -7.25 -2.46
C ARG A 561 -31.79 -6.51 -1.12
N LEU A 562 -32.18 -5.24 -1.16
CA LEU A 562 -32.36 -4.40 0.02
C LEU A 562 -33.83 -4.01 0.21
N ASP A 563 -34.28 -4.03 1.46
CA ASP A 563 -35.52 -3.39 1.88
C ASP A 563 -35.25 -1.90 2.14
N THR A 564 -35.43 -1.09 1.08
CA THR A 564 -35.20 0.36 1.13
C THR A 564 -36.19 1.10 2.02
N ALA A 565 -37.40 0.54 2.21
CA ALA A 565 -38.41 1.12 3.09
C ALA A 565 -38.01 0.97 4.56
N ALA A 566 -37.52 -0.22 4.95
CA ALA A 566 -36.96 -0.43 6.29
C ALA A 566 -35.75 0.48 6.56
N LEU A 567 -34.85 0.65 5.58
CA LEU A 567 -33.71 1.57 5.71
C LEU A 567 -34.15 3.04 5.87
N ALA A 568 -35.16 3.48 5.13
CA ALA A 568 -35.68 4.83 5.25
C ALA A 568 -36.27 5.09 6.65
N GLN A 569 -37.04 4.13 7.19
CA GLN A 569 -37.55 4.20 8.55
C GLN A 569 -36.41 4.24 9.58
N SER A 570 -35.44 3.36 9.47
CA SER A 570 -34.26 3.36 10.35
C SER A 570 -33.46 4.68 10.25
N SER A 571 -33.40 5.31 9.06
CA SER A 571 -32.79 6.62 8.88
C SER A 571 -33.47 7.71 9.72
N GLU A 572 -34.81 7.76 9.70
CA GLU A 572 -35.58 8.74 10.48
C GLU A 572 -35.38 8.54 11.99
N GLU A 573 -35.44 7.28 12.46
CA GLU A 573 -35.25 6.94 13.87
C GLU A 573 -33.84 7.28 14.37
N LEU A 574 -32.81 6.92 13.62
CA LEU A 574 -31.40 7.21 13.97
C LEU A 574 -31.06 8.69 13.87
N ARG A 575 -31.68 9.43 12.94
CA ARG A 575 -31.52 10.88 12.87
C ARG A 575 -32.12 11.57 14.08
N ALA A 576 -33.31 11.15 14.51
CA ALA A 576 -33.94 11.67 15.73
C ALA A 576 -33.07 11.39 16.97
N GLN A 577 -32.51 10.16 17.08
CA GLN A 577 -31.57 9.82 18.14
C GLN A 577 -30.30 10.69 18.09
N ALA A 578 -29.73 10.92 16.90
CA ALA A 578 -28.54 11.74 16.73
C ALA A 578 -28.76 13.18 17.16
N VAL A 579 -29.93 13.76 16.87
CA VAL A 579 -30.31 15.10 17.32
C VAL A 579 -30.42 15.15 18.84
N ALA A 580 -31.11 14.19 19.48
CA ALA A 580 -31.24 14.15 20.95
C ALA A 580 -29.86 13.99 21.65
N VAL A 581 -28.97 13.19 21.07
CA VAL A 581 -27.59 13.03 21.58
C VAL A 581 -26.79 14.33 21.39
N GLU A 582 -26.94 15.01 20.27
CA GLU A 582 -26.29 16.30 20.00
C GLU A 582 -26.73 17.39 20.99
N GLU A 583 -28.02 17.51 21.28
CA GLU A 583 -28.55 18.43 22.26
C GLU A 583 -27.98 18.12 23.65
N HIS A 584 -27.95 16.85 24.05
CA HIS A 584 -27.39 16.44 25.34
C HIS A 584 -25.86 16.70 25.43
N ILE A 585 -25.11 16.54 24.34
CA ILE A 585 -23.69 16.92 24.29
C ILE A 585 -23.52 18.43 24.54
N TYR A 586 -24.36 19.27 23.93
CA TYR A 586 -24.31 20.72 24.12
C TYR A 586 -24.68 21.13 25.56
N GLU A 587 -25.65 20.47 26.18
CA GLU A 587 -25.97 20.66 27.59
C GLU A 587 -24.79 20.33 28.50
N LEU A 588 -24.11 19.18 28.23
CA LEU A 588 -22.95 18.75 29.01
C LEU A 588 -21.70 19.63 28.79
N ALA A 589 -21.56 20.23 27.60
CA ALA A 589 -20.49 21.17 27.29
C ALA A 589 -20.77 22.60 27.76
N GLY A 590 -22.06 22.96 27.98
CA GLY A 590 -22.52 24.31 28.31
C GLY A 590 -22.64 25.27 27.12
N HIS A 591 -22.30 24.83 25.90
CA HIS A 591 -22.43 25.62 24.68
C HIS A 591 -22.42 24.71 23.41
N PRO A 592 -22.98 25.17 22.29
CA PRO A 592 -22.90 24.46 21.02
C PRO A 592 -21.50 24.53 20.40
N PHE A 593 -21.10 23.45 19.73
CA PHE A 593 -19.85 23.33 18.96
C PHE A 593 -19.98 22.28 17.87
N THR A 594 -19.06 22.24 16.90
CA THR A 594 -19.11 21.24 15.82
C THR A 594 -18.54 19.89 16.27
N ILE A 595 -19.40 18.94 16.64
CA ILE A 595 -19.02 17.60 17.16
C ILE A 595 -18.29 16.77 16.07
N ALA A 596 -18.55 17.04 14.79
CA ALA A 596 -17.83 16.43 13.66
C ALA A 596 -16.39 16.94 13.52
N SER A 597 -16.03 18.07 14.19
CA SER A 597 -14.67 18.61 14.16
C SER A 597 -13.80 18.01 15.25
N PRO A 598 -12.78 17.18 14.93
CA PRO A 598 -11.87 16.63 15.94
C PRO A 598 -11.18 17.72 16.77
N LYS A 599 -10.91 18.88 16.16
CA LYS A 599 -10.29 20.02 16.84
C LYS A 599 -11.21 20.56 17.93
N GLN A 600 -12.48 20.89 17.60
CA GLN A 600 -13.41 21.47 18.58
C GLN A 600 -13.75 20.47 19.69
N VAL A 601 -13.92 19.20 19.35
CA VAL A 601 -14.08 18.13 20.36
C VAL A 601 -12.86 18.08 21.31
N GLY A 602 -11.64 18.15 20.77
CA GLY A 602 -10.42 18.18 21.56
C GLY A 602 -10.32 19.41 22.47
N ASP A 603 -10.69 20.58 21.96
CA ASP A 603 -10.68 21.83 22.70
C ASP A 603 -11.69 21.77 23.89
N VAL A 604 -12.90 21.27 23.65
CA VAL A 604 -13.92 21.09 24.71
C VAL A 604 -13.47 20.06 25.75
N LEU A 605 -13.06 18.85 25.34
CA LEU A 605 -12.74 17.76 26.26
C LEU A 605 -11.46 18.02 27.10
N PHE A 606 -10.41 18.53 26.44
CA PHE A 606 -9.08 18.63 27.04
C PHE A 606 -8.64 20.06 27.31
N GLY A 607 -9.22 21.05 26.64
CA GLY A 607 -9.01 22.48 26.91
C GLY A 607 -9.91 23.03 28.02
N GLU A 608 -11.22 22.87 27.83
CA GLU A 608 -12.24 23.43 28.72
C GLU A 608 -12.56 22.52 29.91
N LEU A 609 -12.98 21.28 29.67
CA LEU A 609 -13.33 20.28 30.68
C LEU A 609 -12.12 19.64 31.36
N LYS A 610 -10.91 19.77 30.77
CA LYS A 610 -9.63 19.30 31.33
C LYS A 610 -9.66 17.84 31.77
N LEU A 611 -10.25 16.96 30.97
CA LEU A 611 -10.46 15.54 31.34
C LEU A 611 -9.14 14.77 31.48
N SER A 612 -8.04 15.24 30.86
CA SER A 612 -6.74 14.63 31.04
C SER A 612 -5.62 15.61 30.66
N ASP A 613 -4.57 15.65 31.48
CA ASP A 613 -3.36 16.46 31.23
C ASP A 613 -2.35 15.75 30.30
N LYS A 614 -2.53 14.43 30.07
CA LYS A 614 -1.61 13.58 29.31
C LYS A 614 -2.23 13.06 28.03
N VAL A 615 -2.86 13.94 27.23
CA VAL A 615 -3.45 13.55 25.95
C VAL A 615 -2.42 13.69 24.83
N ARG A 616 -2.28 12.65 24.02
CA ARG A 616 -1.44 12.68 22.82
C ARG A 616 -1.95 13.76 21.87
N LYS A 617 -1.07 14.66 21.47
CA LYS A 617 -1.37 15.65 20.44
C LYS A 617 -1.00 15.09 19.06
N THR A 618 -1.76 15.48 18.06
CA THR A 618 -1.46 15.18 16.65
C THR A 618 -0.25 15.98 16.18
N LYS A 619 0.31 15.64 15.03
CA LYS A 619 1.42 16.39 14.42
C LYS A 619 1.11 17.88 14.20
N SER A 620 -0.16 18.23 14.01
CA SER A 620 -0.64 19.63 13.94
C SER A 620 -0.83 20.32 15.29
N GLY A 621 -0.41 19.70 16.40
CA GLY A 621 -0.55 20.24 17.75
C GLY A 621 -1.94 20.17 18.36
N GLN A 622 -2.92 19.56 17.68
CA GLN A 622 -4.30 19.38 18.15
C GLN A 622 -4.40 18.16 19.08
N TYR A 623 -5.34 18.17 20.01
CA TYR A 623 -5.62 16.99 20.82
C TYR A 623 -6.13 15.83 19.96
N SER A 624 -5.59 14.64 20.16
CA SER A 624 -6.13 13.44 19.51
C SER A 624 -7.48 13.10 20.12
N THR A 625 -8.49 12.93 19.28
CA THR A 625 -9.83 12.49 19.65
C THR A 625 -10.18 11.16 18.97
N SER A 626 -9.16 10.30 18.74
CA SER A 626 -9.40 8.94 18.24
C SER A 626 -10.27 8.16 19.22
N GLU A 627 -10.94 7.13 18.71
CA GLU A 627 -11.81 6.27 19.54
C GLU A 627 -11.06 5.68 20.73
N GLU A 628 -9.81 5.24 20.53
CA GLU A 628 -8.93 4.74 21.60
C GLU A 628 -8.69 5.78 22.72
N VAL A 629 -8.42 7.04 22.33
CA VAL A 629 -8.23 8.13 23.30
C VAL A 629 -9.52 8.44 24.06
N LEU A 630 -10.65 8.48 23.35
CA LEU A 630 -11.94 8.75 23.98
C LEU A 630 -12.36 7.61 24.91
N GLU A 631 -12.21 6.34 24.51
CA GLU A 631 -12.48 5.19 25.37
C GLU A 631 -11.63 5.21 26.66
N SER A 632 -10.36 5.63 26.58
CA SER A 632 -9.48 5.74 27.75
C SER A 632 -9.95 6.76 28.79
N VAL A 633 -10.75 7.76 28.42
CA VAL A 633 -11.27 8.81 29.28
C VAL A 633 -12.79 8.75 29.49
N LYS A 634 -13.43 7.71 28.95
CA LYS A 634 -14.90 7.53 28.98
C LYS A 634 -15.53 7.64 30.39
N HIS A 635 -14.85 7.08 31.38
CA HIS A 635 -15.30 7.07 32.78
C HIS A 635 -15.17 8.43 33.50
N LYS A 636 -14.53 9.43 32.86
CA LYS A 636 -14.24 10.71 33.51
C LYS A 636 -15.36 11.75 33.39
N HIS A 637 -16.14 11.70 32.31
CA HIS A 637 -17.24 12.62 32.08
C HIS A 637 -18.26 12.03 31.10
N PRO A 638 -19.59 12.18 31.36
CA PRO A 638 -20.65 11.62 30.50
C PRO A 638 -20.58 12.07 29.04
N ILE A 639 -20.11 13.29 28.79
CA ILE A 639 -19.98 13.85 27.42
C ILE A 639 -19.17 12.96 26.50
N VAL A 640 -18.18 12.22 27.02
CA VAL A 640 -17.33 11.36 26.19
C VAL A 640 -18.11 10.18 25.60
N GLU A 641 -18.98 9.58 26.44
CA GLU A 641 -19.85 8.50 26.00
C GLU A 641 -20.86 8.97 24.94
N GLU A 642 -21.43 10.15 25.14
CA GLU A 642 -22.37 10.74 24.18
C GLU A 642 -21.68 11.12 22.86
N ILE A 643 -20.44 11.65 22.90
CA ILE A 643 -19.66 11.91 21.68
C ILE A 643 -19.35 10.61 20.91
N LEU A 644 -18.96 9.53 21.59
CA LEU A 644 -18.75 8.22 20.98
C LEU A 644 -20.05 7.70 20.35
N LYS A 645 -21.18 7.84 21.04
CA LYS A 645 -22.51 7.46 20.54
C LYS A 645 -22.91 8.29 19.31
N TYR A 646 -22.74 9.60 19.35
CA TYR A 646 -23.01 10.49 18.22
C TYR A 646 -22.18 10.11 16.98
N ARG A 647 -20.88 9.92 17.14
CA ARG A 647 -19.99 9.50 16.04
C ARG A 647 -20.42 8.16 15.44
N ARG A 648 -20.82 7.20 16.29
CA ARG A 648 -21.32 5.91 15.86
C ARG A 648 -22.60 6.07 15.02
N LEU A 649 -23.60 6.80 15.53
CA LEU A 649 -24.85 7.07 14.81
C LEU A 649 -24.60 7.76 13.45
N LYS A 650 -23.75 8.79 13.41
CA LYS A 650 -23.42 9.49 12.18
C LYS A 650 -22.69 8.59 11.17
N LYS A 651 -21.79 7.72 11.62
CA LYS A 651 -21.12 6.74 10.76
C LYS A 651 -22.11 5.73 10.17
N LEU A 652 -23.03 5.21 10.98
CA LEU A 652 -24.06 4.28 10.51
C LEU A 652 -24.95 4.91 9.46
N LEU A 653 -25.44 6.12 9.70
CA LEU A 653 -26.26 6.87 8.76
C LEU A 653 -25.50 7.10 7.43
N SER A 654 -24.32 7.73 7.50
CA SER A 654 -23.60 8.17 6.30
C SER A 654 -22.97 7.03 5.50
N THR A 655 -22.55 5.93 6.17
CA THR A 655 -21.82 4.84 5.50
C THR A 655 -22.73 3.74 4.99
N TYR A 656 -23.85 3.50 5.69
CA TYR A 656 -24.71 2.36 5.37
C TYR A 656 -26.16 2.77 5.12
N ILE A 657 -26.85 3.35 6.09
CA ILE A 657 -28.31 3.55 6.02
C ILE A 657 -28.73 4.45 4.86
N ASP A 658 -28.07 5.59 4.70
CA ASP A 658 -28.37 6.55 3.63
C ASP A 658 -27.62 6.22 2.33
N ALA A 659 -26.43 5.58 2.42
CA ALA A 659 -25.59 5.32 1.27
C ALA A 659 -26.00 4.09 0.48
N LEU A 660 -26.34 2.97 1.15
CA LEU A 660 -26.66 1.70 0.46
C LEU A 660 -27.82 1.81 -0.55
N PRO A 661 -28.94 2.51 -0.26
CA PRO A 661 -30.00 2.69 -1.25
C PRO A 661 -29.59 3.44 -2.51
N GLN A 662 -28.57 4.32 -2.41
CA GLN A 662 -28.07 5.10 -3.55
C GLN A 662 -27.12 4.31 -4.44
N LEU A 663 -26.63 3.15 -3.95
CA LEU A 663 -25.74 2.25 -4.67
C LEU A 663 -26.47 1.11 -5.36
N LEU A 664 -27.78 1.08 -5.31
CA LEU A 664 -28.56 0.09 -6.05
C LEU A 664 -28.38 0.28 -7.56
N SER A 665 -28.05 -0.83 -8.23
CA SER A 665 -27.90 -0.81 -9.70
C SER A 665 -29.23 -0.48 -10.38
N PRO A 666 -29.25 0.48 -11.31
CA PRO A 666 -30.44 0.78 -12.09
C PRO A 666 -30.83 -0.36 -13.04
N ALA A 667 -29.93 -1.31 -13.31
CA ALA A 667 -30.17 -2.41 -14.21
C ALA A 667 -31.14 -3.47 -13.63
N ASP A 668 -31.04 -3.74 -12.30
CA ASP A 668 -31.84 -4.80 -11.68
C ASP A 668 -32.34 -4.46 -10.26
N GLY A 669 -32.04 -3.26 -9.75
CA GLY A 669 -32.46 -2.80 -8.42
C GLY A 669 -31.77 -3.50 -7.25
N ARG A 670 -30.62 -4.12 -7.49
CA ARG A 670 -29.83 -4.85 -6.48
C ARG A 670 -28.56 -4.09 -6.10
N LEU A 671 -28.02 -4.43 -4.94
CA LEU A 671 -26.73 -3.97 -4.48
C LEU A 671 -25.65 -4.97 -4.95
N HIS A 672 -24.71 -4.50 -5.75
CA HIS A 672 -23.56 -5.28 -6.18
C HIS A 672 -22.30 -4.78 -5.48
N SER A 673 -21.50 -5.71 -4.95
CA SER A 673 -20.22 -5.42 -4.31
C SER A 673 -19.12 -6.18 -5.04
N SER A 674 -17.95 -5.60 -5.15
CA SER A 674 -16.79 -6.29 -5.73
C SER A 674 -16.08 -7.11 -4.66
N PHE A 675 -15.74 -8.37 -4.96
CA PHE A 675 -14.95 -9.26 -4.11
C PHE A 675 -13.52 -9.40 -4.67
N ASN A 676 -12.54 -8.86 -3.94
CA ASN A 676 -11.16 -8.80 -4.42
C ASN A 676 -10.30 -9.87 -3.76
N GLN A 677 -9.58 -10.66 -4.60
CA GLN A 677 -8.65 -11.70 -4.16
C GLN A 677 -7.26 -11.14 -3.84
N SER A 678 -6.84 -10.06 -4.49
CA SER A 678 -5.45 -9.57 -4.54
C SER A 678 -5.16 -8.38 -3.60
N VAL A 679 -5.98 -8.15 -2.57
CA VAL A 679 -5.84 -6.96 -1.69
C VAL A 679 -5.20 -7.28 -0.35
N THR A 680 -5.52 -8.44 0.24
CA THR A 680 -5.05 -8.77 1.59
C THR A 680 -3.84 -9.69 1.57
N ALA A 681 -2.82 -9.41 2.35
CA ALA A 681 -1.63 -10.25 2.44
C ALA A 681 -1.88 -11.62 3.14
N THR A 682 -3.07 -11.83 3.71
CA THR A 682 -3.44 -13.08 4.41
C THR A 682 -4.19 -14.08 3.54
N GLY A 683 -4.55 -13.73 2.31
CA GLY A 683 -5.40 -14.56 1.46
C GLY A 683 -6.91 -14.35 1.68
N ARG A 684 -7.32 -13.56 2.67
CA ARG A 684 -8.74 -13.22 2.86
C ARG A 684 -9.25 -12.40 1.68
N LEU A 685 -10.51 -12.59 1.31
CA LEU A 685 -11.19 -11.69 0.38
C LEU A 685 -11.39 -10.32 1.01
N SER A 686 -11.38 -9.29 0.19
CA SER A 686 -11.87 -7.97 0.59
C SER A 686 -13.08 -7.59 -0.26
N SER A 687 -13.97 -6.79 0.30
CA SER A 687 -15.16 -6.29 -0.39
C SER A 687 -15.04 -4.77 -0.57
N SER A 688 -15.46 -4.29 -1.74
CA SER A 688 -15.42 -2.84 -2.06
C SER A 688 -16.61 -2.45 -2.93
N ASN A 689 -16.97 -1.18 -2.90
CA ASN A 689 -18.03 -0.56 -3.69
C ASN A 689 -19.41 -1.26 -3.58
N PRO A 690 -19.99 -1.41 -2.36
CA PRO A 690 -19.53 -1.01 -1.03
C PRO A 690 -18.78 -2.12 -0.28
N ASN A 691 -18.04 -1.76 0.79
CA ASN A 691 -17.44 -2.74 1.68
C ASN A 691 -18.48 -3.30 2.65
N LEU A 692 -19.00 -4.48 2.37
CA LEU A 692 -20.04 -5.16 3.19
C LEU A 692 -19.46 -5.99 4.32
N GLN A 693 -18.16 -6.33 4.27
CA GLN A 693 -17.50 -7.11 5.33
C GLN A 693 -17.28 -6.31 6.62
N ASN A 694 -17.39 -4.96 6.55
CA ASN A 694 -17.26 -4.06 7.70
C ASN A 694 -18.60 -3.69 8.36
N ILE A 695 -19.73 -4.29 7.97
CA ILE A 695 -21.01 -4.09 8.63
C ILE A 695 -20.92 -4.64 10.06
N PRO A 696 -21.23 -3.82 11.10
CA PRO A 696 -21.08 -4.24 12.49
C PRO A 696 -21.88 -5.51 12.81
N VAL A 697 -21.23 -6.48 13.45
CA VAL A 697 -21.87 -7.74 13.90
C VAL A 697 -22.51 -7.58 15.29
N ARG A 698 -21.89 -6.75 16.15
CA ARG A 698 -22.28 -6.58 17.56
C ARG A 698 -22.96 -5.24 17.79
N GLY A 699 -24.03 -5.24 18.59
CA GLY A 699 -24.81 -4.05 18.97
C GLY A 699 -26.10 -3.89 18.18
N GLU A 700 -27.01 -3.04 18.69
CA GLU A 700 -28.32 -2.76 18.07
C GLU A 700 -28.15 -2.11 16.68
N ASP A 701 -27.10 -1.32 16.52
CA ASP A 701 -26.84 -0.55 15.30
C ASP A 701 -26.59 -1.42 14.06
N GLY A 702 -25.85 -2.54 14.21
CA GLY A 702 -25.59 -3.48 13.11
C GLY A 702 -26.79 -4.33 12.74
N ARG A 703 -27.72 -4.49 13.68
CA ARG A 703 -28.95 -5.30 13.48
C ARG A 703 -29.86 -4.69 12.43
N GLU A 704 -30.09 -3.37 12.48
CA GLU A 704 -30.96 -2.71 11.52
C GLU A 704 -30.43 -2.78 10.09
N ILE A 705 -29.11 -2.65 9.91
CA ILE A 705 -28.49 -2.80 8.58
C ILE A 705 -28.70 -4.23 8.06
N ARG A 706 -28.42 -5.24 8.90
CA ARG A 706 -28.56 -6.65 8.50
C ARG A 706 -30.01 -7.05 8.21
N ARG A 707 -30.98 -6.47 8.92
CA ARG A 707 -32.41 -6.67 8.68
C ARG A 707 -32.84 -6.23 7.28
N ALA A 708 -32.16 -5.24 6.72
CA ALA A 708 -32.47 -4.71 5.40
C ALA A 708 -32.04 -5.62 4.24
N PHE A 709 -31.14 -6.58 4.47
CA PHE A 709 -30.77 -7.57 3.45
C PHE A 709 -31.78 -8.70 3.42
N VAL A 710 -32.54 -8.79 2.33
CA VAL A 710 -33.69 -9.68 2.19
C VAL A 710 -33.56 -10.59 0.97
N PRO A 711 -34.15 -11.78 0.98
CA PRO A 711 -34.22 -12.66 -0.19
C PRO A 711 -35.23 -12.17 -1.24
N GLU A 712 -35.36 -12.90 -2.32
CA GLU A 712 -36.44 -12.72 -3.30
C GLU A 712 -37.81 -12.94 -2.66
N ALA A 713 -38.86 -12.39 -3.27
CA ALA A 713 -40.21 -12.59 -2.79
C ALA A 713 -40.55 -14.09 -2.69
N GLY A 714 -40.95 -14.56 -1.50
CA GLY A 714 -41.22 -15.97 -1.23
C GLY A 714 -40.00 -16.85 -1.01
N GLY A 715 -38.79 -16.26 -1.04
CA GLY A 715 -37.53 -16.91 -0.71
C GLY A 715 -37.13 -16.82 0.75
N VAL A 716 -36.00 -17.41 1.08
CA VAL A 716 -35.38 -17.44 2.41
C VAL A 716 -33.94 -16.97 2.31
N PHE A 717 -33.49 -16.16 3.28
CA PHE A 717 -32.09 -15.86 3.51
C PHE A 717 -31.47 -17.01 4.33
N PHE A 718 -30.34 -17.56 3.87
CA PHE A 718 -29.63 -18.64 4.52
C PHE A 718 -28.18 -18.25 4.77
N SER A 719 -27.72 -18.43 6.00
CA SER A 719 -26.35 -18.18 6.42
C SER A 719 -25.70 -19.45 6.93
N ALA A 720 -24.41 -19.65 6.62
CA ALA A 720 -23.59 -20.73 7.13
C ALA A 720 -22.23 -20.16 7.56
N ASP A 721 -21.86 -20.37 8.82
CA ASP A 721 -20.66 -19.83 9.44
C ASP A 721 -19.79 -20.93 10.05
N TYR A 722 -18.47 -20.85 9.88
CA TYR A 722 -17.58 -21.82 10.50
C TYR A 722 -17.49 -21.63 12.02
N SER A 723 -17.80 -22.67 12.76
CA SER A 723 -17.68 -22.67 14.21
C SER A 723 -16.23 -22.69 14.67
N GLN A 724 -15.71 -21.53 15.13
CA GLN A 724 -14.38 -21.38 15.75
C GLN A 724 -13.22 -21.90 14.87
N ILE A 725 -13.24 -21.61 13.58
CA ILE A 725 -12.28 -22.16 12.61
C ILE A 725 -10.83 -21.93 13.00
N GLU A 726 -10.47 -20.72 13.46
CA GLU A 726 -9.08 -20.37 13.81
C GLU A 726 -8.58 -21.20 15.00
N LEU A 727 -9.42 -21.51 16.00
CA LEU A 727 -9.06 -22.39 17.12
C LEU A 727 -8.90 -23.86 16.68
N ARG A 728 -9.72 -24.30 15.74
CA ARG A 728 -9.61 -25.66 15.16
C ARG A 728 -8.32 -25.80 14.32
N ILE A 729 -7.97 -24.78 13.55
CA ILE A 729 -6.72 -24.73 12.80
C ILE A 729 -5.52 -24.72 13.79
N MET A 730 -5.58 -23.94 14.87
CA MET A 730 -4.55 -23.95 15.92
C MET A 730 -4.40 -25.33 16.53
N ALA A 731 -5.50 -26.03 16.83
CA ALA A 731 -5.44 -27.40 17.37
C ALA A 731 -4.75 -28.35 16.40
N HIS A 732 -5.03 -28.25 15.10
CA HIS A 732 -4.40 -29.06 14.06
C HIS A 732 -2.91 -28.75 13.91
N LEU A 733 -2.53 -27.46 13.77
CA LEU A 733 -1.14 -27.03 13.55
C LEU A 733 -0.24 -27.27 14.77
N SER A 734 -0.78 -27.08 15.96
CA SER A 734 -0.02 -27.31 17.20
C SER A 734 0.10 -28.79 17.60
N GLY A 735 -0.80 -29.64 17.08
CA GLY A 735 -0.87 -31.03 17.48
C GLY A 735 -1.17 -31.24 18.97
N ASP A 736 -1.68 -30.23 19.69
CA ASP A 736 -1.96 -30.31 21.12
C ASP A 736 -3.06 -31.32 21.43
N GLU A 737 -2.69 -32.43 22.10
CA GLU A 737 -3.63 -33.51 22.34
C GLU A 737 -4.83 -33.13 23.19
N SER A 738 -4.66 -32.21 24.13
CA SER A 738 -5.73 -31.75 24.99
C SER A 738 -6.75 -30.89 24.22
N LEU A 739 -6.24 -30.01 23.38
CA LEU A 739 -7.07 -29.14 22.53
C LEU A 739 -7.81 -29.96 21.45
N ILE A 740 -7.13 -30.93 20.83
CA ILE A 740 -7.72 -31.86 19.85
C ILE A 740 -8.82 -32.70 20.48
N ARG A 741 -8.59 -33.22 21.69
CA ARG A 741 -9.57 -34.04 22.41
C ARG A 741 -10.82 -33.24 22.72
N ASP A 742 -10.68 -32.00 23.23
CA ASP A 742 -11.83 -31.16 23.55
C ASP A 742 -12.72 -30.89 22.32
N PHE A 743 -12.12 -30.65 21.17
CA PHE A 743 -12.88 -30.48 19.93
C PHE A 743 -13.54 -31.79 19.44
N LYS A 744 -12.85 -32.93 19.56
CA LYS A 744 -13.43 -34.25 19.20
C LYS A 744 -14.59 -34.68 20.11
N ASP A 745 -14.49 -34.32 21.39
CA ASP A 745 -15.54 -34.59 22.37
C ASP A 745 -16.73 -33.63 22.29
N GLY A 746 -16.66 -32.63 21.36
CA GLY A 746 -17.72 -31.61 21.19
C GLY A 746 -17.88 -30.67 22.38
N ARG A 747 -16.84 -30.50 23.20
CA ARG A 747 -16.89 -29.62 24.39
C ARG A 747 -16.87 -28.16 23.98
N ASP A 748 -17.50 -27.31 24.80
CA ASP A 748 -17.33 -25.87 24.71
C ASP A 748 -15.85 -25.54 25.05
N ILE A 749 -15.05 -25.20 24.03
CA ILE A 749 -13.62 -24.96 24.15
C ILE A 749 -13.29 -23.84 25.14
N HIS A 750 -14.12 -22.81 25.25
CA HIS A 750 -13.90 -21.71 26.17
C HIS A 750 -14.20 -22.13 27.61
N ALA A 751 -15.22 -22.95 27.82
CA ALA A 751 -15.53 -23.51 29.13
C ALA A 751 -14.48 -24.58 29.55
N ALA A 752 -14.04 -25.43 28.61
CA ALA A 752 -13.00 -26.43 28.87
C ALA A 752 -11.64 -25.76 29.19
N THR A 753 -11.29 -24.68 28.49
CA THR A 753 -10.10 -23.87 28.80
C THR A 753 -10.24 -23.23 30.18
N ALA A 754 -11.40 -22.66 30.52
CA ALA A 754 -11.65 -22.07 31.84
C ALA A 754 -11.52 -23.11 32.96
N ALA A 755 -12.13 -24.31 32.82
CA ALA A 755 -12.05 -25.38 33.78
C ALA A 755 -10.60 -25.75 34.13
N ARG A 756 -9.72 -25.83 33.14
CA ARG A 756 -8.30 -26.15 33.31
C ARG A 756 -7.50 -24.99 33.88
N ILE A 757 -7.65 -23.79 33.36
CA ILE A 757 -6.92 -22.61 33.84
C ILE A 757 -7.27 -22.30 35.30
N PHE A 758 -8.57 -22.33 35.65
CA PHE A 758 -9.03 -22.04 37.03
C PHE A 758 -9.09 -23.27 37.91
N LYS A 759 -8.75 -24.47 37.37
CA LYS A 759 -8.70 -25.75 38.09
C LYS A 759 -10.03 -26.10 38.79
N LYS A 760 -11.13 -25.90 38.05
CA LYS A 760 -12.51 -26.18 38.52
C LYS A 760 -13.19 -27.21 37.62
N PRO A 761 -14.17 -27.96 38.13
CA PRO A 761 -15.04 -28.78 37.31
C PRO A 761 -15.76 -27.93 36.24
N LEU A 762 -16.04 -28.56 35.09
CA LEU A 762 -16.66 -27.85 33.95
C LEU A 762 -18.00 -27.23 34.32
N GLU A 763 -18.78 -27.91 35.16
CA GLU A 763 -20.12 -27.54 35.61
C GLU A 763 -20.11 -26.32 36.57
N GLU A 764 -18.97 -26.03 37.19
CA GLU A 764 -18.78 -24.92 38.12
C GLU A 764 -18.23 -23.66 37.46
N ILE A 765 -17.97 -23.70 36.16
CA ILE A 765 -17.44 -22.55 35.42
C ILE A 765 -18.49 -21.47 35.25
N THR A 766 -18.20 -20.32 35.82
CA THR A 766 -19.07 -19.13 35.72
C THR A 766 -18.99 -18.51 34.30
N ARG A 767 -20.02 -17.75 33.93
CA ARG A 767 -20.06 -16.99 32.68
C ARG A 767 -18.88 -16.02 32.55
N ASP A 768 -18.44 -15.43 33.66
CA ASP A 768 -17.28 -14.50 33.66
C ASP A 768 -15.97 -15.26 33.41
N GLU A 769 -15.75 -16.40 34.06
CA GLU A 769 -14.57 -17.24 33.83
C GLU A 769 -14.52 -17.78 32.38
N ARG A 770 -15.67 -18.20 31.82
CA ARG A 770 -15.78 -18.59 30.41
C ARG A 770 -15.44 -17.41 29.48
N ARG A 771 -15.92 -16.18 29.79
CA ARG A 771 -15.61 -14.97 29.03
C ARG A 771 -14.12 -14.62 29.10
N LYS A 772 -13.49 -14.73 30.28
CA LYS A 772 -12.06 -14.54 30.48
C LYS A 772 -11.26 -15.55 29.66
N ALA A 773 -11.63 -16.81 29.69
CA ALA A 773 -11.00 -17.87 28.89
C ALA A 773 -11.17 -17.63 27.38
N LYS A 774 -12.34 -17.16 26.93
CA LYS A 774 -12.54 -16.75 25.52
C LYS A 774 -11.58 -15.63 25.12
N THR A 775 -11.40 -14.62 25.95
CA THR A 775 -10.46 -13.51 25.69
C THR A 775 -9.01 -14.00 25.69
N ALA A 776 -8.67 -14.94 26.60
CA ALA A 776 -7.35 -15.57 26.63
C ALA A 776 -7.08 -16.43 25.39
N ASN A 777 -8.03 -17.30 24.99
CA ASN A 777 -7.90 -18.17 23.83
C ASN A 777 -7.56 -17.37 22.55
N PHE A 778 -8.32 -16.35 22.25
CA PHE A 778 -8.05 -15.50 21.08
C PHE A 778 -6.84 -14.59 21.27
N GLY A 779 -6.71 -13.95 22.46
CA GLY A 779 -5.61 -13.05 22.75
C GLY A 779 -4.24 -13.73 22.67
N ILE A 780 -4.08 -14.90 23.24
CA ILE A 780 -2.80 -15.64 23.26
C ILE A 780 -2.41 -16.11 21.86
N ILE A 781 -3.37 -16.62 21.08
CA ILE A 781 -3.16 -17.01 19.69
C ILE A 781 -2.65 -15.82 18.86
N TYR A 782 -3.20 -14.62 19.10
CA TYR A 782 -2.77 -13.40 18.43
C TYR A 782 -1.54 -12.73 19.08
N GLY A 783 -0.86 -13.40 20.02
CA GLY A 783 0.37 -12.92 20.62
C GLY A 783 0.20 -11.73 21.54
N ILE A 784 -0.92 -11.66 22.29
CA ILE A 784 -1.18 -10.58 23.24
C ILE A 784 -0.15 -10.61 24.38
N SER A 785 0.36 -9.44 24.75
CA SER A 785 1.21 -9.30 25.93
C SER A 785 0.39 -9.35 27.23
N ALA A 786 1.04 -9.67 28.36
CA ALA A 786 0.38 -9.61 29.67
C ALA A 786 -0.22 -8.23 29.98
N PHE A 787 0.39 -7.15 29.46
CA PHE A 787 -0.16 -5.80 29.57
C PHE A 787 -1.46 -5.65 28.78
N GLY A 788 -1.45 -6.04 27.50
CA GLY A 788 -2.65 -5.93 26.65
C GLY A 788 -3.80 -6.84 27.14
N LEU A 789 -3.47 -8.04 27.68
CA LEU A 789 -4.47 -8.93 28.24
C LEU A 789 -5.09 -8.35 29.53
N ALA A 790 -4.27 -7.77 30.40
CA ALA A 790 -4.71 -7.10 31.62
C ALA A 790 -5.70 -5.97 31.33
N GLU A 791 -5.37 -5.13 30.34
CA GLU A 791 -6.23 -4.00 29.92
C GLU A 791 -7.56 -4.48 29.34
N ARG A 792 -7.56 -5.49 28.46
CA ARG A 792 -8.79 -6.05 27.85
C ARG A 792 -9.71 -6.74 28.86
N MET A 793 -9.14 -7.35 29.88
CA MET A 793 -9.90 -8.12 30.86
C MET A 793 -10.24 -7.31 32.11
N GLY A 794 -9.68 -6.13 32.30
CA GLY A 794 -9.82 -5.32 33.51
C GLY A 794 -9.21 -5.98 34.77
N VAL A 795 -8.11 -6.73 34.61
CA VAL A 795 -7.43 -7.45 35.68
C VAL A 795 -6.02 -6.89 35.90
N SER A 796 -5.38 -7.30 37.00
CA SER A 796 -3.99 -6.90 37.24
C SER A 796 -3.02 -7.54 36.24
N ARG A 797 -1.88 -6.90 36.00
CA ARG A 797 -0.84 -7.41 35.12
C ARG A 797 -0.29 -8.77 35.59
N THR A 798 -0.22 -8.98 36.91
CA THR A 798 0.20 -10.24 37.52
C THR A 798 -0.80 -11.35 37.19
N GLU A 799 -2.09 -11.09 37.39
CA GLU A 799 -3.16 -12.04 37.07
C GLU A 799 -3.19 -12.40 35.59
N ALA A 800 -3.01 -11.41 34.70
CA ALA A 800 -2.91 -11.65 33.24
C ALA A 800 -1.68 -12.51 32.87
N LYS A 801 -0.55 -12.32 33.57
CA LYS A 801 0.65 -13.14 33.38
C LYS A 801 0.41 -14.58 33.83
N ASP A 802 -0.18 -14.77 35.01
CA ASP A 802 -0.51 -16.09 35.54
C ASP A 802 -1.51 -16.83 34.62
N LEU A 803 -2.48 -16.11 34.04
CA LEU A 803 -3.40 -16.67 33.06
C LEU A 803 -2.67 -17.18 31.81
N ILE A 804 -1.71 -16.41 31.27
CA ILE A 804 -0.91 -16.82 30.09
C ILE A 804 -0.04 -18.04 30.43
N GLU A 805 0.61 -18.04 31.61
CA GLU A 805 1.44 -19.16 32.06
C GLU A 805 0.60 -20.44 32.26
N ASN A 806 -0.54 -20.35 32.92
CA ASN A 806 -1.48 -21.46 33.09
C ASN A 806 -2.04 -21.98 31.74
N TYR A 807 -2.31 -21.07 30.80
CA TYR A 807 -2.73 -21.43 29.45
C TYR A 807 -1.66 -22.31 28.75
N PHE A 808 -0.42 -21.87 28.74
CA PHE A 808 0.67 -22.63 28.13
C PHE A 808 1.05 -23.90 28.88
N ALA A 809 0.83 -23.94 30.19
CA ALA A 809 0.94 -25.18 30.94
C ALA A 809 -0.17 -26.19 30.61
N THR A 810 -1.34 -25.67 30.26
CA THR A 810 -2.51 -26.47 29.84
C THR A 810 -2.38 -26.98 28.39
N TYR A 811 -1.84 -26.15 27.51
CA TYR A 811 -1.68 -26.42 26.08
C TYR A 811 -0.22 -26.28 25.65
N PRO A 812 0.66 -27.22 26.06
CA PRO A 812 2.10 -27.13 25.74
C PRO A 812 2.40 -27.23 24.25
N GLY A 813 1.55 -27.91 23.46
CA GLY A 813 1.66 -27.97 22.01
C GLY A 813 1.47 -26.62 21.34
N VAL A 814 0.55 -25.81 21.85
CA VAL A 814 0.32 -24.46 21.35
C VAL A 814 1.56 -23.58 21.58
N LYS A 815 2.20 -23.68 22.76
CA LYS A 815 3.45 -22.97 23.06
C LYS A 815 4.56 -23.37 22.09
N ALA A 816 4.74 -24.67 21.89
CA ALA A 816 5.76 -25.20 20.98
C ALA A 816 5.54 -24.73 19.54
N TYR A 817 4.30 -24.72 19.08
CA TYR A 817 3.93 -24.20 17.74
C TYR A 817 4.31 -22.71 17.58
N ILE A 818 4.00 -21.88 18.58
CA ILE A 818 4.32 -20.45 18.54
C ILE A 818 5.84 -20.25 18.42
N GLU A 819 6.62 -20.95 19.24
CA GLU A 819 8.08 -20.87 19.22
C GLU A 819 8.67 -21.38 17.90
N GLN A 820 8.17 -22.50 17.37
CA GLN A 820 8.57 -23.05 16.08
C GLN A 820 8.24 -22.13 14.92
N SER A 821 7.03 -21.55 14.87
CA SER A 821 6.63 -20.62 13.81
C SER A 821 7.52 -19.40 13.74
N VAL A 822 7.87 -18.80 14.88
CA VAL A 822 8.78 -17.66 14.94
C VAL A 822 10.19 -18.05 14.50
N ASN A 823 10.69 -19.22 14.90
CA ASN A 823 12.02 -19.71 14.50
C ASN A 823 12.07 -20.02 13.00
N LEU A 824 11.04 -20.68 12.46
CA LEU A 824 10.92 -20.96 11.03
C LEU A 824 10.87 -19.67 10.21
N ALA A 825 10.10 -18.67 10.67
CA ALA A 825 10.06 -17.37 10.03
C ALA A 825 11.42 -16.65 10.02
N ARG A 826 12.23 -16.82 11.09
CA ARG A 826 13.60 -16.29 11.14
C ARG A 826 14.54 -17.01 10.19
N GLU A 827 14.36 -18.30 10.00
CA GLU A 827 15.19 -19.11 9.10
C GLU A 827 14.88 -18.84 7.64
N LEU A 828 13.58 -18.82 7.25
CA LEU A 828 13.12 -18.76 5.87
C LEU A 828 12.80 -17.34 5.39
N GLY A 829 12.56 -16.38 6.29
CA GLY A 829 12.07 -15.04 5.94
C GLY A 829 10.58 -14.97 5.60
N TYR A 830 9.88 -16.10 5.62
CA TYR A 830 8.44 -16.21 5.36
C TYR A 830 7.81 -17.33 6.21
N ILE A 831 6.48 -17.39 6.17
CA ILE A 831 5.67 -18.45 6.76
C ILE A 831 4.61 -18.91 5.75
N GLU A 832 4.14 -20.16 5.86
CA GLU A 832 3.18 -20.77 4.92
C GLU A 832 1.89 -21.24 5.61
N THR A 833 0.77 -21.19 4.86
CA THR A 833 -0.49 -21.85 5.22
C THR A 833 -0.42 -23.35 4.92
N LEU A 834 -1.45 -24.12 5.35
CA LEU A 834 -1.59 -25.53 4.96
C LEU A 834 -1.68 -25.75 3.44
N PHE A 835 -2.05 -24.74 2.69
CA PHE A 835 -2.19 -24.79 1.22
C PHE A 835 -0.98 -24.19 0.48
N GLY A 836 0.11 -23.83 1.22
CA GLY A 836 1.34 -23.30 0.64
C GLY A 836 1.29 -21.81 0.29
N ARG A 837 0.33 -21.05 0.81
CA ARG A 837 0.31 -19.59 0.67
C ARG A 837 1.41 -19.01 1.55
N ARG A 838 2.32 -18.22 0.94
CA ARG A 838 3.41 -17.56 1.65
C ARG A 838 3.05 -16.17 2.13
N ARG A 839 3.54 -15.84 3.31
CA ARG A 839 3.62 -14.47 3.79
C ARG A 839 5.06 -14.14 4.17
N TYR A 840 5.64 -13.17 3.49
CA TYR A 840 6.99 -12.70 3.74
C TYR A 840 7.03 -11.81 4.99
N LEU A 841 8.11 -11.94 5.78
CA LEU A 841 8.28 -11.24 7.05
C LEU A 841 9.66 -10.55 7.10
N PRO A 842 9.89 -9.53 6.28
CA PRO A 842 11.20 -8.87 6.17
C PRO A 842 11.69 -8.29 7.51
N ASP A 843 10.76 -7.91 8.38
CA ASP A 843 11.04 -7.30 9.68
C ASP A 843 11.31 -8.30 10.82
N ILE A 844 11.33 -9.61 10.55
CA ILE A 844 11.49 -10.66 11.59
C ILE A 844 12.82 -10.54 12.35
N HIS A 845 13.85 -9.96 11.71
CA HIS A 845 15.17 -9.72 12.30
C HIS A 845 15.37 -8.25 12.74
N SER A 846 14.35 -7.42 12.72
CA SER A 846 14.46 -6.01 13.07
C SER A 846 15.03 -5.81 14.49
N ARG A 847 15.96 -4.88 14.64
CA ARG A 847 16.51 -4.49 15.95
C ARG A 847 15.49 -3.73 16.79
N ASN A 848 14.52 -3.09 16.15
CA ASN A 848 13.40 -2.44 16.84
C ASN A 848 12.45 -3.52 17.39
N ALA A 849 12.37 -3.61 18.72
CA ALA A 849 11.55 -4.62 19.42
C ALA A 849 10.05 -4.52 19.08
N VAL A 850 9.53 -3.32 18.77
CA VAL A 850 8.11 -3.12 18.40
C VAL A 850 7.85 -3.69 17.02
N VAL A 851 8.69 -3.35 16.04
CA VAL A 851 8.62 -3.82 14.66
C VAL A 851 8.82 -5.34 14.60
N ARG A 852 9.87 -5.84 15.25
CA ARG A 852 10.12 -7.28 15.36
C ARG A 852 8.95 -8.01 16.02
N GLY A 853 8.41 -7.50 17.13
CA GLY A 853 7.26 -8.11 17.81
C GLY A 853 6.00 -8.12 16.93
N TYR A 854 5.84 -7.16 16.02
CA TYR A 854 4.77 -7.21 15.01
C TYR A 854 4.99 -8.34 13.99
N ALA A 855 6.21 -8.50 13.48
CA ALA A 855 6.57 -9.57 12.56
C ALA A 855 6.45 -10.95 13.23
N GLU A 856 6.88 -11.11 14.50
CA GLU A 856 6.73 -12.34 15.28
C GLU A 856 5.25 -12.72 15.48
N ARG A 857 4.38 -11.76 15.75
CA ARG A 857 2.92 -12.00 15.80
C ARG A 857 2.37 -12.46 14.45
N ASN A 858 2.80 -11.83 13.36
CA ASN A 858 2.40 -12.24 12.02
C ASN A 858 2.89 -13.65 11.69
N ALA A 859 4.09 -14.07 12.15
CA ALA A 859 4.61 -15.42 11.96
C ALA A 859 3.68 -16.49 12.55
N VAL A 860 2.98 -16.17 13.64
CA VAL A 860 2.04 -17.10 14.30
C VAL A 860 0.64 -17.02 13.66
N ASN A 861 0.18 -15.80 13.37
CA ASN A 861 -1.19 -15.56 12.95
C ASN A 861 -1.44 -15.83 11.47
N ALA A 862 -0.46 -15.54 10.59
CA ALA A 862 -0.65 -15.67 9.15
C ALA A 862 -0.97 -17.11 8.70
N PRO A 863 -0.31 -18.17 9.21
CA PRO A 863 -0.70 -19.54 8.88
C PRO A 863 -2.13 -19.88 9.26
N ILE A 864 -2.61 -19.38 10.40
CA ILE A 864 -3.96 -19.67 10.91
C ILE A 864 -5.00 -18.93 10.07
N GLN A 865 -4.85 -17.61 9.95
CA GLN A 865 -5.80 -16.77 9.21
C GLN A 865 -5.81 -17.10 7.71
N GLY A 866 -4.63 -17.35 7.14
CA GLY A 866 -4.52 -17.70 5.73
C GLY A 866 -5.11 -19.09 5.44
N THR A 867 -4.88 -20.07 6.31
CA THR A 867 -5.52 -21.40 6.19
C THR A 867 -7.03 -21.29 6.30
N ALA A 868 -7.57 -20.48 7.22
CA ALA A 868 -9.01 -20.25 7.31
C ALA A 868 -9.56 -19.63 6.01
N ALA A 869 -8.85 -18.68 5.44
CA ALA A 869 -9.21 -18.06 4.16
C ALA A 869 -9.17 -19.07 2.99
N ASP A 870 -8.17 -19.95 2.96
CA ASP A 870 -8.06 -20.98 1.93
C ASP A 870 -9.18 -22.04 2.06
N ILE A 871 -9.53 -22.45 3.29
CA ILE A 871 -10.62 -23.41 3.57
C ILE A 871 -11.95 -22.87 3.06
N ILE A 872 -12.31 -21.63 3.38
CA ILE A 872 -13.59 -21.07 2.92
C ILE A 872 -13.64 -20.91 1.40
N LYS A 873 -12.50 -20.57 0.76
CA LYS A 873 -12.39 -20.52 -0.70
C LYS A 873 -12.62 -21.89 -1.34
N VAL A 874 -12.06 -22.96 -0.76
CA VAL A 874 -12.32 -24.34 -1.22
C VAL A 874 -13.80 -24.71 -1.07
N ALA A 875 -14.42 -24.37 0.07
CA ALA A 875 -15.85 -24.57 0.27
C ALA A 875 -16.69 -23.82 -0.78
N MET A 876 -16.38 -22.54 -1.03
CA MET A 876 -17.08 -21.72 -2.05
C MET A 876 -17.01 -22.34 -3.45
N ILE A 877 -15.83 -22.82 -3.86
CA ILE A 877 -15.64 -23.47 -5.16
C ILE A 877 -16.50 -24.74 -5.30
N ARG A 878 -16.49 -25.58 -4.25
CA ARG A 878 -17.25 -26.84 -4.26
C ARG A 878 -18.76 -26.60 -4.21
N ILE A 879 -19.23 -25.69 -3.38
CA ILE A 879 -20.62 -25.29 -3.25
C ILE A 879 -21.12 -24.73 -4.59
N ASP A 880 -20.39 -23.78 -5.19
CA ASP A 880 -20.78 -23.16 -6.47
C ASP A 880 -20.88 -24.20 -7.59
N LYS A 881 -19.94 -25.14 -7.65
CA LYS A 881 -19.97 -26.24 -8.60
C LYS A 881 -21.24 -27.10 -8.44
N ARG A 882 -21.59 -27.44 -7.20
CA ARG A 882 -22.81 -28.24 -6.92
C ARG A 882 -24.08 -27.45 -7.17
N LEU A 883 -24.12 -26.15 -6.84
CA LEU A 883 -25.27 -25.30 -7.17
C LEU A 883 -25.62 -25.36 -8.66
N GLN A 884 -24.60 -25.33 -9.51
CA GLN A 884 -24.79 -25.39 -10.97
C GLN A 884 -25.11 -26.81 -11.46
N GLN A 885 -24.36 -27.81 -11.02
CA GLN A 885 -24.52 -29.19 -11.50
C GLN A 885 -25.83 -29.84 -11.06
N GLU A 886 -26.31 -29.50 -9.87
CA GLU A 886 -27.54 -30.05 -9.30
C GLU A 886 -28.78 -29.19 -9.58
N GLY A 887 -28.62 -28.09 -10.35
CA GLY A 887 -29.73 -27.25 -10.81
C GLY A 887 -30.46 -26.50 -9.69
N PHE A 888 -29.72 -25.99 -8.70
CA PHE A 888 -30.29 -25.12 -7.67
C PHE A 888 -30.62 -23.72 -8.22
N HIS A 889 -31.72 -23.16 -7.76
CA HIS A 889 -32.04 -21.73 -7.95
C HIS A 889 -31.46 -20.87 -6.84
N ALA A 890 -30.93 -21.46 -5.80
CA ALA A 890 -30.21 -20.80 -4.72
C ALA A 890 -29.00 -20.06 -5.27
N LYS A 891 -28.72 -18.87 -4.72
CA LYS A 891 -27.62 -18.01 -5.11
C LYS A 891 -26.70 -17.74 -3.92
N MET A 892 -25.41 -17.97 -4.07
CA MET A 892 -24.41 -17.44 -3.15
C MET A 892 -24.27 -15.94 -3.44
N THR A 893 -24.38 -15.09 -2.43
CA THR A 893 -24.47 -13.63 -2.61
C THR A 893 -23.39 -12.84 -1.87
N LEU A 894 -22.94 -13.34 -0.71
CA LEU A 894 -22.00 -12.60 0.14
C LEU A 894 -21.12 -13.57 0.92
N GLN A 895 -19.85 -13.19 1.08
CA GLN A 895 -18.89 -13.82 1.99
C GLN A 895 -18.40 -12.77 2.99
N VAL A 896 -18.50 -13.04 4.29
CA VAL A 896 -18.05 -12.17 5.39
C VAL A 896 -17.22 -12.98 6.37
N HIS A 897 -15.92 -12.75 6.41
CA HIS A 897 -14.95 -13.47 7.25
C HIS A 897 -14.97 -14.99 7.04
N ASP A 898 -15.67 -15.74 7.88
CA ASP A 898 -15.86 -17.20 7.87
C ASP A 898 -17.31 -17.61 7.58
N GLU A 899 -18.17 -16.65 7.19
CA GLU A 899 -19.60 -16.79 6.88
C GLU A 899 -19.86 -16.75 5.37
N LEU A 900 -20.72 -17.64 4.88
CA LEU A 900 -21.28 -17.65 3.53
C LEU A 900 -22.79 -17.39 3.58
N ASN A 901 -23.25 -16.47 2.73
CA ASN A 901 -24.64 -16.05 2.70
C ASN A 901 -25.28 -16.37 1.35
N PHE A 902 -26.51 -16.88 1.41
CA PHE A 902 -27.27 -17.32 0.27
C PHE A 902 -28.70 -16.78 0.31
N THR A 903 -29.30 -16.66 -0.86
CA THR A 903 -30.75 -16.54 -1.01
C THR A 903 -31.28 -17.72 -1.80
N CYS A 904 -32.39 -18.34 -1.36
CA CYS A 904 -32.94 -19.51 -2.02
C CYS A 904 -34.46 -19.53 -1.97
N PRO A 905 -35.14 -20.28 -2.89
CA PRO A 905 -36.53 -20.67 -2.72
C PRO A 905 -36.70 -21.46 -1.42
N ALA A 906 -37.85 -21.30 -0.74
CA ALA A 906 -38.08 -21.93 0.56
C ALA A 906 -38.08 -23.47 0.51
N ASP A 907 -38.53 -24.06 -0.62
CA ASP A 907 -38.55 -25.49 -0.86
C ASP A 907 -37.17 -26.12 -1.11
N GLU A 908 -36.20 -25.33 -1.57
CA GLU A 908 -34.80 -25.77 -1.74
C GLU A 908 -33.97 -25.75 -0.43
N LEU A 909 -34.43 -25.02 0.60
CA LEU A 909 -33.65 -24.79 1.84
C LEU A 909 -33.13 -26.08 2.50
N PRO A 910 -33.93 -27.16 2.69
CA PRO A 910 -33.43 -28.38 3.35
C PRO A 910 -32.29 -29.04 2.56
N ARG A 911 -32.40 -29.07 1.24
CA ARG A 911 -31.39 -29.65 0.33
C ARG A 911 -30.15 -28.77 0.28
N LEU A 912 -30.31 -27.45 0.17
CA LEU A 912 -29.21 -26.48 0.19
C LEU A 912 -28.42 -26.56 1.50
N ARG A 913 -29.12 -26.57 2.64
CA ARG A 913 -28.48 -26.67 3.97
C ARG A 913 -27.62 -27.93 4.07
N ALA A 914 -28.15 -29.09 3.69
CA ALA A 914 -27.40 -30.34 3.76
C ALA A 914 -26.13 -30.31 2.89
N MET A 915 -26.24 -29.78 1.68
CA MET A 915 -25.12 -29.67 0.74
C MET A 915 -24.06 -28.68 1.23
N VAL A 916 -24.48 -27.50 1.73
CA VAL A 916 -23.53 -26.48 2.21
C VAL A 916 -22.78 -26.98 3.44
N ILE A 917 -23.44 -27.62 4.40
CA ILE A 917 -22.77 -28.22 5.57
C ILE A 917 -21.75 -29.27 5.11
N GLU A 918 -22.13 -30.18 4.24
CA GLU A 918 -21.26 -31.24 3.72
C GLU A 918 -19.97 -30.65 3.10
N GLU A 919 -20.09 -29.64 2.24
CA GLU A 919 -18.96 -29.05 1.53
C GLU A 919 -18.08 -28.16 2.46
N MET A 920 -18.69 -27.43 3.41
CA MET A 920 -17.93 -26.65 4.37
C MET A 920 -17.16 -27.56 5.34
N GLU A 921 -17.83 -28.57 5.94
CA GLU A 921 -17.19 -29.48 6.88
C GLU A 921 -16.15 -30.39 6.21
N GLY A 922 -16.37 -30.72 4.93
CA GLY A 922 -15.47 -31.53 4.11
C GLY A 922 -14.37 -30.74 3.40
N ALA A 923 -14.27 -29.42 3.54
CA ALA A 923 -13.37 -28.57 2.75
C ALA A 923 -11.88 -28.90 2.93
N CYS A 924 -11.46 -29.26 4.14
CA CYS A 924 -10.09 -29.61 4.47
C CYS A 924 -10.00 -30.74 5.52
N PRO A 925 -9.24 -31.82 5.26
CA PRO A 925 -8.99 -32.84 6.26
C PRO A 925 -8.07 -32.31 7.38
N MET A 926 -8.55 -32.35 8.63
CA MET A 926 -7.80 -31.88 9.79
C MET A 926 -7.84 -32.88 10.94
N ALA A 927 -6.99 -32.70 11.95
CA ALA A 927 -6.97 -33.51 13.18
C ALA A 927 -8.24 -33.36 14.03
N VAL A 928 -8.98 -32.30 13.81
CA VAL A 928 -10.27 -31.96 14.44
C VAL A 928 -11.34 -31.75 13.36
N PRO A 929 -12.62 -32.08 13.61
CA PRO A 929 -13.67 -31.83 12.62
C PRO A 929 -13.85 -30.32 12.40
N LEU A 930 -14.10 -29.90 11.16
CA LEU A 930 -14.70 -28.62 10.85
C LEU A 930 -16.21 -28.72 11.13
N LEU A 931 -16.80 -27.67 11.66
CA LEU A 931 -18.24 -27.61 11.89
C LEU A 931 -18.79 -26.29 11.33
N ALA A 932 -19.94 -26.37 10.66
CA ALA A 932 -20.66 -25.24 10.10
C ALA A 932 -21.98 -25.03 10.86
N ASP A 933 -22.12 -23.85 11.49
CA ASP A 933 -23.37 -23.42 12.11
C ASP A 933 -24.23 -22.71 11.04
N CYS A 934 -25.51 -23.12 10.92
CA CYS A 934 -26.37 -22.63 9.87
C CYS A 934 -27.69 -22.10 10.40
N GLY A 935 -28.08 -20.93 9.91
CA GLY A 935 -29.39 -20.34 10.19
C GLY A 935 -30.13 -19.92 8.92
N ALA A 936 -31.44 -19.70 9.05
CA ALA A 936 -32.28 -19.24 7.96
C ALA A 936 -33.40 -18.33 8.50
N GLY A 937 -33.76 -17.30 7.75
CA GLY A 937 -34.79 -16.36 8.16
C GLY A 937 -35.28 -15.50 6.99
N ALA A 938 -36.13 -14.53 7.31
CA ALA A 938 -36.65 -13.57 6.34
C ALA A 938 -35.62 -12.51 5.91
N ASN A 939 -34.50 -12.40 6.62
CA ASN A 939 -33.41 -11.44 6.37
C ASN A 939 -32.11 -11.97 6.95
N TRP A 940 -31.00 -11.29 6.68
CA TRP A 940 -29.68 -11.67 7.17
C TRP A 940 -29.59 -11.69 8.70
N LEU A 941 -30.26 -10.77 9.40
CA LEU A 941 -30.26 -10.73 10.88
C LEU A 941 -30.87 -11.98 11.50
N GLU A 942 -31.96 -12.48 10.92
CA GLU A 942 -32.66 -13.67 11.42
C GLU A 942 -31.94 -14.97 11.05
N ALA A 943 -31.15 -14.94 9.98
CA ALA A 943 -30.40 -16.10 9.50
C ALA A 943 -29.04 -16.27 10.22
N HIS A 944 -28.54 -15.26 10.96
CA HIS A 944 -27.20 -15.26 11.59
C HIS A 944 -27.26 -15.61 13.09
#